data_70edc6241c047610a9de4d6056520994
#
_entry.id   70edc6241c047610a9de4d6056520994
#
_cell.length_a   1.000
_cell.length_b   1.000
_cell.length_c   1.000
_cell.angle_alpha   90.00
_cell.angle_beta   90.00
_cell.angle_gamma   90.00
#
_symmetry.space_group_name_H-M   'P 1'
#
loop_
_entity.id
_entity.type
_entity.pdbx_description
1 polymer ?
#
loop_
_entity_poly.entity_id
_entity_poly.type
_entity_poly.pdbx_seq_one_letter_code
_entity_poly.pdbx_strand_id
1 'polypeptide(L)'
;MKKEKFLSYLVILAGILVAVILGIRSWSGPSAKKTDAPASAKKTTVTVPGFGGDMQIEVSADENKIYAVNVLSNQETEGIGSKAVAALPGKMVEEQTFNVDGISGATISSTALRTGVEQALKDMGLDTEKFAKAQAAANSVKKEDQNLEADVCVIGAGGAGMISAITAADSGKKVVILESQGIVGGNSVRATGGMNAAATKWQAENPFEEGSGVEKTLATAAEKYADNAAITALAEKVKEQYAAYQANPEGYFDSVELMELDTLVGGKGINNPDLVKVLAENSGPAIDYLETLGMTIHNVGAFGGASVKRIHRPVDENNKVIAVGSYMIPILEKNVNDRKNITLLTSVTADKIEQDDAGNVTGVHALSADGSQVNVKAKAVIIATGGFAANREMVEKYQPSLKGYMSTNASGALGQGITMAEAIGADTVDMDQIQIHPTVTTTDAHLITEGLRGDGAILVNMEGNRFTDEVGTRDAVSKAEIAQTGSQVYLVIDNKMVEKSAVIQGYIKSGYTVTGEDAKSLAEAMGVPAEAFENTLKNWNEAVEKKEDAEFGRTSFAAALDTAPFYAIKVTPGVHHTMGGLKINTVTEVLNKEGKAIPGLFAAGEVTGGVHGANRLGGNAVCDFTVFGKIAGESAASYVK
;
A
#
# COMPACT_ATOMS: atom_id res chain seq x y z
N MET A 1 39.40 -35.09 32.41
CA MET A 1 38.99 -33.86 31.75
C MET A 1 38.58 -33.97 30.25
N LYS A 2 38.90 -34.98 29.47
CA LYS A 2 38.52 -35.11 28.05
C LYS A 2 37.20 -35.89 27.83
N LYS A 3 36.80 -36.77 28.72
CA LYS A 3 35.55 -37.58 28.58
C LYS A 3 34.29 -36.83 28.99
N GLU A 4 34.35 -35.94 29.95
CA GLU A 4 33.17 -35.19 30.42
C GLU A 4 32.73 -34.09 29.43
N LYS A 5 33.71 -33.44 28.76
CA LYS A 5 33.38 -32.47 27.70
C LYS A 5 32.75 -33.12 26.46
N PHE A 6 33.14 -34.35 26.13
CA PHE A 6 32.56 -35.06 25.00
C PHE A 6 31.12 -35.49 25.27
N LEU A 7 30.79 -35.89 26.52
CA LEU A 7 29.45 -36.24 26.91
C LEU A 7 28.52 -35.01 26.92
N SER A 8 29.04 -33.83 27.34
CA SER A 8 28.28 -32.56 27.30
C SER A 8 27.93 -32.10 25.87
N TYR A 9 28.86 -32.28 24.94
CA TYR A 9 28.59 -31.97 23.51
C TYR A 9 27.57 -32.93 22.89
N LEU A 10 27.59 -34.23 23.30
CA LEU A 10 26.60 -35.20 22.80
C LEU A 10 25.20 -34.92 23.32
N VAL A 11 25.05 -34.46 24.56
CA VAL A 11 23.76 -34.08 25.17
C VAL A 11 23.23 -32.80 24.55
N ILE A 12 24.10 -31.82 24.23
CA ILE A 12 23.70 -30.57 23.53
C ILE A 12 23.27 -30.87 22.10
N LEU A 13 24.01 -31.72 21.37
CA LEU A 13 23.62 -32.13 20.01
C LEU A 13 22.31 -32.92 19.98
N ALA A 14 22.09 -33.81 20.96
CA ALA A 14 20.83 -34.53 21.09
C ALA A 14 19.66 -33.59 21.46
N GLY A 15 19.92 -32.58 22.31
CA GLY A 15 18.95 -31.55 22.65
C GLY A 15 18.57 -30.67 21.46
N ILE A 16 19.55 -30.28 20.63
CA ILE A 16 19.31 -29.53 19.39
C ILE A 16 18.59 -30.39 18.36
N LEU A 17 18.92 -31.67 18.22
CA LEU A 17 18.22 -32.58 17.30
C LEU A 17 16.76 -32.82 17.73
N VAL A 18 16.48 -32.92 19.03
CA VAL A 18 15.13 -33.06 19.58
C VAL A 18 14.35 -31.74 19.42
N ALA A 19 14.99 -30.59 19.60
CA ALA A 19 14.37 -29.27 19.36
C ALA A 19 14.05 -29.03 17.86
N VAL A 20 14.94 -29.47 16.95
CA VAL A 20 14.68 -29.44 15.51
C VAL A 20 13.57 -30.43 15.11
N ILE A 21 13.54 -31.63 15.69
CA ILE A 21 12.47 -32.62 15.42
C ILE A 21 11.14 -32.19 16.05
N LEU A 22 11.13 -31.50 17.19
CA LEU A 22 9.93 -30.93 17.80
C LEU A 22 9.47 -29.62 17.14
N GLY A 23 10.41 -28.83 16.59
CA GLY A 23 10.10 -27.64 15.79
C GLY A 23 9.50 -27.94 14.40
N ILE A 24 9.77 -29.12 13.84
CA ILE A 24 9.17 -29.59 12.58
C ILE A 24 7.77 -30.21 12.80
N ARG A 25 7.34 -30.41 14.05
CA ARG A 25 6.09 -31.09 14.38
C ARG A 25 4.89 -30.21 14.75
N SER A 26 4.96 -28.92 14.60
CA SER A 26 3.82 -28.04 14.93
C SER A 26 3.66 -26.84 14.04
N TRP A 27 3.34 -27.08 12.77
CA TRP A 27 2.44 -26.17 12.05
C TRP A 27 1.63 -26.99 11.02
N SER A 28 0.60 -27.67 11.50
CA SER A 28 -0.54 -28.01 10.67
C SER A 28 -1.43 -26.77 10.65
N GLY A 29 -1.33 -25.97 9.58
CA GLY A 29 -2.33 -24.97 9.25
C GLY A 29 -3.74 -25.56 9.26
N PRO A 30 -4.82 -24.76 9.33
CA PRO A 30 -6.18 -25.27 9.38
C PRO A 30 -6.41 -26.18 8.17
N SER A 31 -6.46 -27.48 8.44
CA SER A 31 -6.80 -28.52 7.46
C SER A 31 -8.22 -28.22 6.97
N ALA A 32 -8.37 -27.92 5.68
CA ALA A 32 -9.67 -27.89 5.03
C ALA A 32 -10.44 -29.17 5.41
N LYS A 33 -11.74 -29.04 5.69
CA LYS A 33 -12.62 -30.18 6.04
C LYS A 33 -12.35 -31.32 5.04
N LYS A 34 -11.77 -32.44 5.51
CA LYS A 34 -11.64 -33.66 4.71
C LYS A 34 -13.03 -34.10 4.29
N THR A 35 -13.37 -33.89 3.04
CA THR A 35 -14.41 -34.69 2.41
C THR A 35 -13.77 -36.03 2.10
N ASP A 36 -14.38 -37.15 2.55
CA ASP A 36 -13.88 -38.50 2.28
C ASP A 36 -13.82 -38.69 0.75
N ALA A 37 -12.60 -38.61 0.19
CA ALA A 37 -12.37 -38.85 -1.23
C ALA A 37 -12.61 -40.34 -1.50
N PRO A 38 -13.42 -40.72 -2.51
CA PRO A 38 -13.61 -42.11 -2.87
C PRO A 38 -12.29 -42.73 -3.33
N ALA A 39 -12.17 -44.05 -3.20
CA ALA A 39 -10.97 -44.79 -3.62
C ALA A 39 -10.64 -44.61 -5.12
N SER A 40 -11.57 -44.13 -5.92
CA SER A 40 -11.42 -43.80 -7.34
C SER A 40 -10.85 -42.41 -7.61
N ALA A 41 -10.75 -41.52 -6.61
CA ALA A 41 -10.19 -40.17 -6.79
C ALA A 41 -8.69 -40.26 -7.11
N LYS A 42 -8.28 -39.55 -8.19
CA LYS A 42 -6.87 -39.38 -8.52
C LYS A 42 -6.24 -38.36 -7.59
N LYS A 43 -4.93 -38.44 -7.42
CA LYS A 43 -4.16 -37.55 -6.57
C LYS A 43 -2.86 -37.16 -7.26
N THR A 44 -2.54 -35.88 -7.30
CA THR A 44 -1.35 -35.35 -7.95
C THR A 44 -0.78 -34.21 -7.12
N THR A 45 0.55 -34.12 -7.07
CA THR A 45 1.27 -33.00 -6.43
C THR A 45 2.02 -32.24 -7.51
N VAL A 46 1.85 -30.92 -7.54
CA VAL A 46 2.56 -30.01 -8.43
C VAL A 46 3.37 -28.99 -7.65
N THR A 47 4.42 -28.46 -8.26
CA THR A 47 5.20 -27.35 -7.71
C THR A 47 5.04 -26.16 -8.64
N VAL A 48 4.65 -25.02 -8.10
CA VAL A 48 4.46 -23.76 -8.83
C VAL A 48 5.18 -22.62 -8.14
N PRO A 49 5.69 -21.63 -8.87
CA PRO A 49 6.31 -20.45 -8.26
C PRO A 49 5.25 -19.58 -7.59
N GLY A 50 5.37 -19.35 -6.29
CA GLY A 50 4.62 -18.37 -5.53
C GLY A 50 5.40 -17.05 -5.39
N PHE A 51 4.85 -16.07 -4.66
CA PHE A 51 5.54 -14.81 -4.37
C PHE A 51 6.76 -15.02 -3.46
N GLY A 52 6.60 -15.77 -2.38
CA GLY A 52 7.65 -16.08 -1.42
C GLY A 52 8.64 -17.15 -1.87
N GLY A 53 8.31 -18.00 -2.83
CA GLY A 53 9.09 -19.16 -3.31
C GLY A 53 8.16 -20.24 -3.85
N ASP A 54 8.77 -21.39 -4.14
CA ASP A 54 8.01 -22.53 -4.64
C ASP A 54 6.95 -22.99 -3.66
N MET A 55 5.75 -23.24 -4.20
CA MET A 55 4.62 -23.78 -3.47
C MET A 55 4.29 -25.17 -3.98
N GLN A 56 4.23 -26.16 -3.07
CA GLN A 56 3.82 -27.52 -3.40
C GLN A 56 2.34 -27.69 -3.08
N ILE A 57 1.55 -28.06 -4.10
CA ILE A 57 0.11 -28.19 -4.00
C ILE A 57 -0.28 -29.62 -4.37
N GLU A 58 -0.96 -30.31 -3.45
CA GLU A 58 -1.54 -31.61 -3.67
C GLU A 58 -3.04 -31.46 -3.92
N VAL A 59 -3.53 -31.99 -5.03
CA VAL A 59 -4.93 -31.98 -5.43
C VAL A 59 -5.47 -33.41 -5.48
N SER A 60 -6.67 -33.64 -4.93
CA SER A 60 -7.42 -34.86 -5.06
C SER A 60 -8.73 -34.57 -5.80
N ALA A 61 -8.96 -35.22 -6.94
CA ALA A 61 -10.12 -34.98 -7.78
C ALA A 61 -10.50 -36.23 -8.63
N ASP A 62 -11.71 -36.24 -9.14
CA ASP A 62 -12.14 -37.14 -10.21
C ASP A 62 -12.80 -36.34 -11.35
N GLU A 63 -13.41 -37.00 -12.33
CA GLU A 63 -14.05 -36.33 -13.48
C GLU A 63 -15.19 -35.37 -13.10
N ASN A 64 -15.70 -35.46 -11.87
CA ASN A 64 -16.86 -34.71 -11.44
C ASN A 64 -16.61 -33.76 -10.27
N LYS A 65 -15.56 -33.98 -9.47
CA LYS A 65 -15.40 -33.25 -8.20
C LYS A 65 -13.94 -33.08 -7.77
N ILE A 66 -13.63 -31.90 -7.22
CA ILE A 66 -12.41 -31.61 -6.45
C ILE A 66 -12.73 -31.96 -4.98
N TYR A 67 -12.03 -32.95 -4.42
CA TYR A 67 -12.22 -33.42 -3.04
C TYR A 67 -11.32 -32.71 -2.03
N ALA A 68 -10.09 -32.37 -2.45
CA ALA A 68 -9.15 -31.68 -1.60
C ALA A 68 -8.12 -30.87 -2.43
N VAL A 69 -7.74 -29.75 -1.89
CA VAL A 69 -6.57 -28.96 -2.30
C VAL A 69 -5.75 -28.72 -1.04
N ASN A 70 -4.52 -29.21 -0.98
CA ASN A 70 -3.64 -29.09 0.16
C ASN A 70 -2.33 -28.41 -0.24
N VAL A 71 -1.97 -27.32 0.40
CA VAL A 71 -0.62 -26.74 0.25
C VAL A 71 0.33 -27.45 1.21
N LEU A 72 1.22 -28.27 0.66
CA LEU A 72 2.15 -29.11 1.43
C LEU A 72 3.33 -28.30 1.97
N SER A 73 3.82 -27.33 1.16
CA SER A 73 4.87 -26.40 1.55
C SER A 73 4.74 -25.11 0.78
N ASN A 74 5.10 -23.99 1.42
CA ASN A 74 5.19 -22.67 0.80
C ASN A 74 6.15 -21.80 1.59
N GLN A 75 6.57 -20.68 0.99
CA GLN A 75 7.39 -19.63 1.60
C GLN A 75 6.72 -18.26 1.43
N GLU A 76 5.39 -18.25 1.41
CA GLU A 76 4.61 -17.03 1.20
C GLU A 76 4.76 -16.03 2.34
N THR A 77 4.66 -14.74 2.00
CA THR A 77 4.75 -13.65 2.97
C THR A 77 3.65 -13.78 4.02
N GLU A 78 4.06 -13.79 5.30
CA GLU A 78 3.13 -13.84 6.43
C GLU A 78 2.16 -12.65 6.40
N GLY A 79 0.89 -12.92 6.67
CA GLY A 79 -0.18 -11.90 6.66
C GLY A 79 -0.67 -11.45 5.28
N ILE A 80 -0.01 -11.87 4.18
CA ILE A 80 -0.42 -11.57 2.80
C ILE A 80 -0.60 -12.86 2.01
N GLY A 81 0.48 -13.44 1.49
CA GLY A 81 0.43 -14.68 0.73
C GLY A 81 -0.04 -15.86 1.57
N SER A 82 0.31 -15.90 2.85
CA SER A 82 -0.20 -16.88 3.81
C SER A 82 -1.73 -16.88 3.93
N LYS A 83 -2.40 -15.73 3.74
CA LYS A 83 -3.87 -15.65 3.71
C LYS A 83 -4.47 -16.31 2.47
N ALA A 84 -3.82 -16.17 1.30
CA ALA A 84 -4.24 -16.87 0.09
C ALA A 84 -4.11 -18.39 0.28
N VAL A 85 -2.99 -18.84 0.84
CA VAL A 85 -2.73 -20.24 1.16
C VAL A 85 -3.75 -20.81 2.14
N ALA A 86 -4.19 -20.05 3.12
CA ALA A 86 -5.17 -20.48 4.12
C ALA A 86 -6.61 -20.51 3.59
N ALA A 87 -6.99 -19.55 2.74
CA ALA A 87 -8.39 -19.34 2.33
C ALA A 87 -8.76 -20.02 1.00
N LEU A 88 -7.90 -19.91 -0.03
CA LEU A 88 -8.31 -20.34 -1.39
C LEU A 88 -8.45 -21.85 -1.58
N PRO A 89 -7.61 -22.73 -0.99
CA PRO A 89 -7.79 -24.17 -1.13
C PRO A 89 -9.17 -24.66 -0.71
N GLY A 90 -9.66 -24.16 0.45
CA GLY A 90 -11.01 -24.49 0.93
C GLY A 90 -12.10 -23.99 -0.01
N LYS A 91 -11.95 -22.76 -0.51
CA LYS A 91 -12.88 -22.13 -1.45
C LYS A 91 -12.94 -22.86 -2.80
N MET A 92 -11.80 -23.31 -3.32
CA MET A 92 -11.73 -24.12 -4.56
C MET A 92 -12.50 -25.43 -4.44
N VAL A 93 -12.42 -26.09 -3.28
CA VAL A 93 -13.19 -27.30 -2.98
C VAL A 93 -14.69 -27.00 -2.80
N GLU A 94 -15.03 -25.91 -2.14
CA GLU A 94 -16.43 -25.51 -1.90
C GLU A 94 -17.13 -25.11 -3.22
N GLU A 95 -16.47 -24.27 -4.03
CA GLU A 95 -17.02 -23.76 -5.29
C GLU A 95 -16.80 -24.72 -6.47
N GLN A 96 -16.05 -25.80 -6.27
CA GLN A 96 -15.73 -26.80 -7.32
C GLN A 96 -15.06 -26.17 -8.54
N THR A 97 -14.18 -25.19 -8.33
CA THR A 97 -13.43 -24.51 -9.37
C THR A 97 -12.03 -24.14 -8.90
N PHE A 98 -11.05 -24.16 -9.81
CA PHE A 98 -9.75 -23.56 -9.53
C PHE A 98 -9.77 -22.05 -9.73
N ASN A 99 -10.76 -21.51 -10.42
CA ASN A 99 -10.84 -20.10 -10.78
C ASN A 99 -11.64 -19.27 -9.74
N VAL A 100 -11.36 -19.51 -8.47
CA VAL A 100 -11.93 -18.72 -7.37
C VAL A 100 -11.36 -17.30 -7.37
N ASP A 101 -12.08 -16.33 -6.80
CA ASP A 101 -11.58 -14.98 -6.65
C ASP A 101 -10.28 -14.94 -5.83
N GLY A 102 -9.30 -14.21 -6.32
CA GLY A 102 -8.02 -14.06 -5.65
C GLY A 102 -8.12 -13.21 -4.39
N ILE A 103 -7.17 -13.40 -3.48
CA ILE A 103 -7.04 -12.57 -2.30
C ILE A 103 -6.41 -11.24 -2.68
N SER A 104 -7.10 -10.14 -2.42
CA SER A 104 -6.59 -8.79 -2.68
C SER A 104 -5.26 -8.56 -1.93
N GLY A 105 -4.25 -8.06 -2.64
CA GLY A 105 -2.89 -7.91 -2.08
C GLY A 105 -2.02 -9.16 -2.20
N ALA A 106 -2.59 -10.36 -2.38
CA ALA A 106 -1.87 -11.62 -2.58
C ALA A 106 -2.07 -12.19 -3.99
N THR A 107 -2.04 -11.34 -5.01
CA THR A 107 -2.37 -11.71 -6.41
C THR A 107 -1.47 -12.83 -6.94
N ILE A 108 -0.15 -12.74 -6.71
CA ILE A 108 0.81 -13.75 -7.19
C ILE A 108 0.55 -15.09 -6.49
N SER A 109 0.42 -15.11 -5.17
CA SER A 109 0.09 -16.31 -4.40
C SER A 109 -1.25 -16.92 -4.82
N SER A 110 -2.25 -16.07 -5.08
CA SER A 110 -3.56 -16.50 -5.57
C SER A 110 -3.48 -17.11 -6.97
N THR A 111 -2.71 -16.49 -7.86
CA THR A 111 -2.46 -17.00 -9.21
C THR A 111 -1.70 -18.33 -9.17
N ALA A 112 -0.67 -18.44 -8.34
CA ALA A 112 0.07 -19.67 -8.13
C ALA A 112 -0.85 -20.82 -7.69
N LEU A 113 -1.76 -20.58 -6.75
CA LEU A 113 -2.74 -21.58 -6.32
C LEU A 113 -3.68 -22.00 -7.45
N ARG A 114 -4.22 -21.06 -8.22
CA ARG A 114 -5.09 -21.34 -9.38
C ARG A 114 -4.37 -22.17 -10.42
N THR A 115 -3.19 -21.71 -10.86
CA THR A 115 -2.37 -22.37 -11.88
C THR A 115 -1.93 -23.75 -11.41
N GLY A 116 -1.57 -23.89 -10.12
CA GLY A 116 -1.17 -25.17 -9.57
C GLY A 116 -2.32 -26.18 -9.53
N VAL A 117 -3.52 -25.77 -9.12
CA VAL A 117 -4.70 -26.66 -9.14
C VAL A 117 -5.09 -27.01 -10.58
N GLU A 118 -5.09 -26.05 -11.51
CA GLU A 118 -5.34 -26.29 -12.92
C GLU A 118 -4.32 -27.31 -13.50
N GLN A 119 -3.03 -27.12 -13.22
CA GLN A 119 -1.99 -28.03 -13.67
C GLN A 119 -2.16 -29.42 -13.10
N ALA A 120 -2.47 -29.56 -11.80
CA ALA A 120 -2.72 -30.84 -11.17
C ALA A 120 -3.91 -31.59 -11.81
N LEU A 121 -4.99 -30.88 -12.15
CA LEU A 121 -6.13 -31.45 -12.86
C LEU A 121 -5.75 -31.93 -14.27
N LYS A 122 -4.94 -31.14 -15.00
CA LYS A 122 -4.38 -31.54 -16.31
C LYS A 122 -3.51 -32.80 -16.20
N ASP A 123 -2.61 -32.84 -15.22
CA ASP A 123 -1.70 -33.97 -14.99
C ASP A 123 -2.47 -35.27 -14.64
N MET A 124 -3.63 -35.15 -14.01
CA MET A 124 -4.56 -36.26 -13.76
C MET A 124 -5.36 -36.66 -15.00
N GLY A 125 -5.23 -35.94 -16.13
CA GLY A 125 -6.00 -36.17 -17.36
C GLY A 125 -7.48 -35.84 -17.22
N LEU A 126 -7.81 -34.84 -16.39
CA LEU A 126 -9.18 -34.37 -16.19
C LEU A 126 -9.49 -33.17 -17.09
N ASP A 127 -10.73 -33.01 -17.49
CA ASP A 127 -11.20 -31.87 -18.27
C ASP A 127 -11.24 -30.60 -17.39
N THR A 128 -10.25 -29.72 -17.57
CA THR A 128 -10.13 -28.50 -16.79
C THR A 128 -11.19 -27.46 -17.09
N GLU A 129 -11.81 -27.48 -18.29
CA GLU A 129 -12.88 -26.53 -18.59
C GLU A 129 -14.11 -26.75 -17.70
N LYS A 130 -14.31 -27.97 -17.27
CA LYS A 130 -15.37 -28.34 -16.32
C LYS A 130 -15.19 -27.68 -14.95
N PHE A 131 -13.95 -27.43 -14.55
CA PHE A 131 -13.58 -26.79 -13.28
C PHE A 131 -13.14 -25.32 -13.44
N ALA A 132 -13.21 -24.78 -14.65
CA ALA A 132 -12.86 -23.37 -14.89
C ALA A 132 -13.97 -22.39 -14.48
N LYS A 133 -15.21 -22.85 -14.40
CA LYS A 133 -16.36 -22.04 -13.95
C LYS A 133 -16.82 -22.54 -12.59
N ALA A 134 -17.07 -21.61 -11.68
CA ALA A 134 -17.73 -21.95 -10.42
C ALA A 134 -19.03 -22.70 -10.75
N GLN A 135 -19.13 -23.95 -10.32
CA GLN A 135 -20.43 -24.59 -10.25
C GLN A 135 -21.14 -23.84 -9.13
N ALA A 136 -22.14 -23.03 -9.52
CA ALA A 136 -22.90 -22.26 -8.55
C ALA A 136 -23.15 -23.12 -7.33
N ALA A 137 -22.65 -22.68 -6.18
CA ALA A 137 -22.78 -23.42 -4.94
C ALA A 137 -24.28 -23.61 -4.70
N ALA A 138 -24.78 -24.79 -5.01
CA ALA A 138 -26.19 -25.12 -4.93
C ALA A 138 -26.68 -25.15 -3.48
N ASN A 139 -25.89 -24.66 -2.51
CA ASN A 139 -26.22 -24.59 -1.10
C ASN A 139 -25.35 -23.59 -0.31
N SER A 140 -25.22 -22.34 -0.75
CA SER A 140 -24.97 -21.32 0.26
C SER A 140 -26.30 -21.11 1.01
N VAL A 141 -26.48 -21.79 2.11
CA VAL A 141 -27.61 -21.50 3.03
C VAL A 141 -27.38 -20.06 3.48
N LYS A 142 -28.25 -19.15 3.02
CA LYS A 142 -28.27 -17.76 3.50
C LYS A 142 -28.25 -17.80 5.02
N LYS A 143 -27.28 -17.18 5.65
CA LYS A 143 -27.24 -17.06 7.12
C LYS A 143 -28.42 -16.19 7.59
N GLU A 144 -28.71 -16.26 8.87
CA GLU A 144 -29.70 -15.35 9.46
C GLU A 144 -29.21 -13.90 9.37
N ASP A 145 -30.15 -12.98 9.17
CA ASP A 145 -29.87 -11.54 9.19
C ASP A 145 -29.32 -11.14 10.57
N GLN A 146 -28.31 -10.29 10.59
CA GLN A 146 -27.65 -9.83 11.81
C GLN A 146 -28.08 -8.41 12.15
N ASN A 147 -28.44 -8.19 13.42
CA ASN A 147 -28.69 -6.86 13.95
C ASN A 147 -27.72 -6.61 15.09
N LEU A 148 -26.81 -5.64 14.90
CA LEU A 148 -25.74 -5.32 15.82
C LEU A 148 -25.95 -3.93 16.40
N GLU A 149 -25.52 -3.70 17.65
CA GLU A 149 -25.45 -2.40 18.28
C GLU A 149 -24.01 -2.07 18.62
N ALA A 150 -23.57 -0.85 18.26
CA ALA A 150 -22.27 -0.32 18.55
C ALA A 150 -22.37 1.19 18.90
N ASP A 151 -21.34 1.73 19.51
CA ASP A 151 -21.17 3.17 19.66
C ASP A 151 -20.73 3.80 18.35
N VAL A 152 -19.76 3.14 17.69
CA VAL A 152 -19.16 3.58 16.42
C VAL A 152 -19.20 2.43 15.41
N CYS A 153 -19.67 2.71 14.19
CA CYS A 153 -19.52 1.82 13.04
C CYS A 153 -18.45 2.37 12.09
N VAL A 154 -17.46 1.56 11.73
CA VAL A 154 -16.42 1.91 10.76
C VAL A 154 -16.67 1.15 9.48
N ILE A 155 -16.73 1.84 8.34
CA ILE A 155 -16.90 1.25 7.02
C ILE A 155 -15.55 1.22 6.32
N GLY A 156 -14.99 0.01 6.14
CA GLY A 156 -13.67 -0.26 5.58
C GLY A 156 -12.63 -0.62 6.64
N ALA A 157 -11.90 -1.72 6.39
CA ALA A 157 -10.81 -2.20 7.24
C ALA A 157 -9.43 -1.98 6.58
N GLY A 158 -9.24 -0.84 5.91
CA GLY A 158 -7.93 -0.33 5.51
C GLY A 158 -7.16 0.26 6.70
N GLY A 159 -6.00 0.89 6.43
CA GLY A 159 -5.20 1.55 7.47
C GLY A 159 -6.00 2.57 8.29
N ALA A 160 -6.72 3.50 7.61
CA ALA A 160 -7.55 4.51 8.27
C ALA A 160 -8.63 3.89 9.17
N GLY A 161 -9.36 2.91 8.65
CA GLY A 161 -10.47 2.29 9.38
C GLY A 161 -10.00 1.50 10.60
N MET A 162 -8.93 0.74 10.48
CA MET A 162 -8.38 -0.01 11.62
C MET A 162 -7.81 0.93 12.71
N ILE A 163 -7.10 2.00 12.32
CA ILE A 163 -6.58 3.00 13.27
C ILE A 163 -7.75 3.72 13.96
N SER A 164 -8.78 4.13 13.21
CA SER A 164 -9.97 4.76 13.78
C SER A 164 -10.69 3.85 14.79
N ALA A 165 -10.85 2.58 14.43
CA ALA A 165 -11.49 1.59 15.29
C ALA A 165 -10.68 1.32 16.58
N ILE A 166 -9.36 1.17 16.47
CA ILE A 166 -8.45 1.00 17.61
C ILE A 166 -8.56 2.21 18.54
N THR A 167 -8.48 3.42 17.99
CA THR A 167 -8.54 4.67 18.77
C THR A 167 -9.88 4.85 19.49
N ALA A 168 -10.99 4.57 18.80
CA ALA A 168 -12.33 4.64 19.41
C ALA A 168 -12.49 3.57 20.50
N ALA A 169 -11.99 2.35 20.26
CA ALA A 169 -12.06 1.26 21.23
C ALA A 169 -11.20 1.52 22.48
N ASP A 170 -10.01 2.10 22.32
CA ASP A 170 -9.14 2.49 23.43
C ASP A 170 -9.75 3.63 24.26
N SER A 171 -10.67 4.42 23.67
CA SER A 171 -11.53 5.38 24.37
C SER A 171 -12.76 4.73 25.05
N GLY A 172 -12.81 3.40 25.13
CA GLY A 172 -13.86 2.64 25.81
C GLY A 172 -15.16 2.43 24.98
N LYS A 173 -15.16 2.77 23.67
CA LYS A 173 -16.34 2.60 22.82
C LYS A 173 -16.43 1.18 22.25
N LYS A 174 -17.67 0.71 22.04
CA LYS A 174 -17.94 -0.52 21.29
C LYS A 174 -17.94 -0.20 19.81
N VAL A 175 -17.11 -0.90 19.04
CA VAL A 175 -16.88 -0.64 17.62
C VAL A 175 -17.27 -1.86 16.77
N VAL A 176 -17.92 -1.62 15.64
CA VAL A 176 -18.12 -2.62 14.57
C VAL A 176 -17.41 -2.10 13.32
N ILE A 177 -16.59 -2.95 12.70
CA ILE A 177 -15.93 -2.69 11.42
C ILE A 177 -16.60 -3.57 10.36
N LEU A 178 -17.00 -2.96 9.24
CA LEU A 178 -17.54 -3.63 8.07
C LEU A 178 -16.52 -3.56 6.93
N GLU A 179 -16.06 -4.71 6.43
CA GLU A 179 -15.11 -4.80 5.32
C GLU A 179 -15.72 -5.61 4.17
N SER A 180 -15.76 -5.01 2.99
CA SER A 180 -16.34 -5.62 1.79
C SER A 180 -15.56 -6.81 1.27
N GLN A 181 -14.24 -6.82 1.46
CA GLN A 181 -13.36 -7.89 1.01
C GLN A 181 -13.27 -9.01 2.05
N GLY A 182 -12.84 -10.20 1.62
CA GLY A 182 -12.61 -11.33 2.54
C GLY A 182 -11.42 -11.16 3.47
N ILE A 183 -10.61 -10.12 3.26
CA ILE A 183 -9.43 -9.77 4.07
C ILE A 183 -9.36 -8.27 4.30
N VAL A 184 -8.69 -7.85 5.37
CA VAL A 184 -8.43 -6.45 5.67
C VAL A 184 -7.24 -5.89 4.88
N GLY A 185 -7.10 -4.57 4.85
CA GLY A 185 -5.94 -3.85 4.35
C GLY A 185 -6.17 -3.00 3.10
N GLY A 186 -7.06 -3.40 2.20
CA GLY A 186 -7.38 -2.63 0.99
C GLY A 186 -6.12 -2.16 0.23
N ASN A 187 -6.06 -0.86 -0.13
CA ASN A 187 -4.87 -0.26 -0.73
C ASN A 187 -3.70 -0.11 0.26
N SER A 188 -3.97 0.01 1.56
CA SER A 188 -2.93 0.24 2.55
C SER A 188 -1.93 -0.92 2.64
N VAL A 189 -2.37 -2.18 2.46
CA VAL A 189 -1.48 -3.35 2.45
C VAL A 189 -0.53 -3.36 1.24
N ARG A 190 -0.90 -2.65 0.17
CA ARG A 190 -0.11 -2.54 -1.07
C ARG A 190 0.91 -1.40 -1.03
N ALA A 191 0.95 -0.57 0.02
CA ALA A 191 1.88 0.53 0.15
C ALA A 191 3.31 -0.01 0.28
N THR A 192 4.16 0.30 -0.70
CA THR A 192 5.55 -0.21 -0.78
C THR A 192 6.59 0.77 -0.22
N GLY A 193 6.21 2.01 0.02
CA GLY A 193 7.11 3.07 0.46
C GLY A 193 7.25 3.16 1.97
N GLY A 194 6.77 4.24 2.54
CA GLY A 194 6.84 4.57 3.96
C GLY A 194 5.86 5.67 4.33
N MET A 195 6.05 6.26 5.50
CA MET A 195 5.27 7.36 6.04
C MET A 195 6.10 8.65 6.10
N ASN A 196 5.63 9.74 5.49
CA ASN A 196 6.25 11.06 5.72
C ASN A 196 5.94 11.55 7.13
N ALA A 197 6.98 12.03 7.82
CA ALA A 197 6.83 12.71 9.10
C ALA A 197 7.94 13.76 9.26
N ALA A 198 7.59 14.94 9.76
CA ALA A 198 8.51 16.05 9.93
C ALA A 198 9.10 16.10 11.34
N ALA A 199 10.31 16.63 11.45
CA ALA A 199 11.00 16.98 12.70
C ALA A 199 11.07 15.81 13.70
N THR A 200 11.29 14.60 13.23
CA THR A 200 11.37 13.41 14.09
C THR A 200 12.78 13.21 14.66
N LYS A 201 12.88 12.53 15.81
CA LYS A 201 14.17 12.13 16.38
C LYS A 201 15.00 11.25 15.42
N TRP A 202 14.34 10.47 14.56
CA TRP A 202 14.98 9.56 13.61
C TRP A 202 15.62 10.30 12.40
N GLN A 203 15.09 11.45 12.02
CA GLN A 203 15.73 12.34 11.05
C GLN A 203 17.03 12.90 11.59
N ALA A 204 17.07 13.25 12.88
CA ALA A 204 18.24 13.84 13.52
C ALA A 204 19.48 12.92 13.53
N GLU A 205 19.30 11.61 13.32
CA GLU A 205 20.39 10.63 13.19
C GLU A 205 21.09 10.66 11.80
N ASN A 206 20.53 11.41 10.84
CA ASN A 206 21.06 11.50 9.48
C ASN A 206 21.86 12.80 9.26
N PRO A 207 22.88 12.80 8.39
CA PRO A 207 23.50 14.03 7.94
C PRO A 207 22.51 14.79 7.04
N PHE A 208 22.47 16.12 7.20
CA PHE A 208 21.69 16.98 6.31
C PHE A 208 22.48 17.32 5.05
N GLU A 209 21.98 16.91 3.90
CA GLU A 209 22.62 17.13 2.58
C GLU A 209 21.65 17.80 1.57
N GLU A 210 20.40 18.04 1.97
CA GLU A 210 19.29 18.43 1.09
C GLU A 210 19.06 19.94 0.99
N GLY A 211 20.09 20.77 1.22
CA GLY A 211 19.98 22.24 1.15
C GLY A 211 19.41 22.73 -0.19
N SER A 212 19.86 22.17 -1.31
CA SER A 212 19.33 22.50 -2.63
C SER A 212 17.84 22.16 -2.80
N GLY A 213 17.33 21.13 -2.11
CA GLY A 213 15.90 20.77 -2.09
C GLY A 213 15.06 21.86 -1.39
N VAL A 214 15.52 22.33 -0.24
CA VAL A 214 14.88 23.45 0.50
C VAL A 214 14.86 24.71 -0.35
N GLU A 215 16.00 25.08 -0.94
CA GLU A 215 16.13 26.27 -1.81
C GLU A 215 15.21 26.18 -3.05
N LYS A 216 15.11 25.00 -3.66
CA LYS A 216 14.21 24.74 -4.81
C LYS A 216 12.74 24.92 -4.41
N THR A 217 12.32 24.43 -3.24
CA THR A 217 10.94 24.61 -2.76
C THR A 217 10.63 26.07 -2.48
N LEU A 218 11.53 26.79 -1.81
CA LEU A 218 11.38 28.23 -1.56
C LEU A 218 11.31 29.04 -2.85
N ALA A 219 12.19 28.75 -3.83
CA ALA A 219 12.18 29.40 -5.14
C ALA A 219 10.86 29.12 -5.89
N THR A 220 10.39 27.85 -5.86
CA THR A 220 9.12 27.47 -6.49
C THR A 220 7.93 28.19 -5.85
N ALA A 221 7.91 28.31 -4.53
CA ALA A 221 6.88 29.06 -3.80
C ALA A 221 6.84 30.53 -4.23
N ALA A 222 8.01 31.18 -4.30
CA ALA A 222 8.13 32.58 -4.71
C ALA A 222 7.76 32.82 -6.19
N GLU A 223 8.15 31.91 -7.08
CA GLU A 223 7.94 32.05 -8.53
C GLU A 223 6.50 31.74 -8.95
N LYS A 224 5.92 30.64 -8.41
CA LYS A 224 4.65 30.10 -8.93
C LYS A 224 3.44 30.39 -8.05
N TYR A 225 3.68 30.76 -6.79
CA TYR A 225 2.59 30.89 -5.79
C TYR A 225 2.65 32.21 -5.03
N ALA A 226 3.24 33.27 -5.62
CA ALA A 226 3.33 34.62 -5.02
C ALA A 226 1.97 35.20 -4.59
N ASP A 227 0.90 34.84 -5.30
CA ASP A 227 -0.47 35.28 -5.00
C ASP A 227 -1.20 34.38 -3.99
N ASN A 228 -0.59 33.27 -3.54
CA ASN A 228 -1.17 32.38 -2.54
C ASN A 228 -0.66 32.75 -1.15
N ALA A 229 -1.53 33.41 -0.35
CA ALA A 229 -1.17 33.94 0.96
C ALA A 229 -0.68 32.87 1.94
N ALA A 230 -1.24 31.65 1.91
CA ALA A 230 -0.85 30.56 2.80
C ALA A 230 0.58 30.06 2.45
N ILE A 231 0.85 29.83 1.17
CA ILE A 231 2.15 29.39 0.69
C ILE A 231 3.21 30.47 0.94
N THR A 232 2.91 31.76 0.67
CA THR A 232 3.83 32.87 0.88
C THR A 232 4.22 33.01 2.36
N ALA A 233 3.24 32.94 3.28
CA ALA A 233 3.50 33.03 4.71
C ALA A 233 4.37 31.87 5.23
N LEU A 234 4.12 30.65 4.76
CA LEU A 234 4.94 29.49 5.10
C LEU A 234 6.35 29.58 4.52
N ALA A 235 6.48 30.02 3.26
CA ALA A 235 7.79 30.20 2.62
C ALA A 235 8.69 31.18 3.39
N GLU A 236 8.15 32.32 3.85
CA GLU A 236 8.93 33.25 4.67
C GLU A 236 9.34 32.62 6.02
N LYS A 237 8.45 31.88 6.68
CA LYS A 237 8.76 31.18 7.92
C LYS A 237 9.85 30.12 7.75
N VAL A 238 9.74 29.29 6.70
CA VAL A 238 10.75 28.26 6.36
C VAL A 238 12.08 28.92 6.03
N LYS A 239 12.08 30.05 5.30
CA LYS A 239 13.30 30.80 4.97
C LYS A 239 14.01 31.33 6.23
N GLU A 240 13.26 31.84 7.21
CA GLU A 240 13.81 32.25 8.49
C GLU A 240 14.41 31.07 9.28
N GLN A 241 13.69 29.93 9.34
CA GLN A 241 14.14 28.71 9.99
C GLN A 241 15.41 28.15 9.33
N TYR A 242 15.45 28.13 7.99
CA TYR A 242 16.59 27.61 7.25
C TYR A 242 17.81 28.54 7.36
N ALA A 243 17.63 29.87 7.36
CA ALA A 243 18.70 30.82 7.60
C ALA A 243 19.29 30.68 9.02
N ALA A 244 18.45 30.44 10.03
CA ALA A 244 18.91 30.18 11.39
C ALA A 244 19.72 28.87 11.48
N TYR A 245 19.28 27.81 10.80
CA TYR A 245 20.03 26.56 10.68
C TYR A 245 21.37 26.76 9.96
N GLN A 246 21.41 27.48 8.83
CA GLN A 246 22.65 27.75 8.10
C GLN A 246 23.68 28.56 8.93
N ALA A 247 23.21 29.44 9.82
CA ALA A 247 24.07 30.20 10.72
C ALA A 247 24.69 29.34 11.84
N ASN A 248 24.01 28.27 12.26
CA ASN A 248 24.49 27.31 13.26
C ASN A 248 23.98 25.90 12.92
N PRO A 249 24.61 25.18 11.95
CA PRO A 249 24.13 23.89 11.46
C PRO A 249 24.35 22.78 12.52
N GLU A 250 23.30 22.47 13.28
CA GLU A 250 23.28 21.36 14.21
C GLU A 250 22.16 20.36 13.85
N GLY A 251 22.51 19.07 13.76
CA GLY A 251 21.58 18.01 13.46
C GLY A 251 21.03 18.06 12.01
N TYR A 252 19.81 17.55 11.85
CA TYR A 252 19.11 17.50 10.57
C TYR A 252 18.09 18.63 10.45
N PHE A 253 18.07 19.34 9.31
CA PHE A 253 17.08 20.38 9.07
C PHE A 253 15.80 19.80 8.50
N ASP A 254 14.73 19.86 9.24
CA ASP A 254 13.35 19.72 8.79
C ASP A 254 12.43 20.44 9.78
N SER A 255 11.26 20.83 9.34
CA SER A 255 10.23 21.44 10.19
C SER A 255 8.83 21.08 9.73
N VAL A 256 7.86 21.23 10.64
CA VAL A 256 6.44 21.09 10.32
C VAL A 256 6.07 22.03 9.18
N GLU A 257 6.52 23.28 9.24
CA GLU A 257 6.24 24.29 8.22
C GLU A 257 6.86 23.96 6.86
N LEU A 258 8.02 23.32 6.82
CA LEU A 258 8.60 22.83 5.57
C LEU A 258 7.79 21.69 4.98
N MET A 259 7.25 20.79 5.81
CA MET A 259 6.36 19.72 5.35
C MET A 259 5.01 20.28 4.85
N GLU A 260 4.46 21.29 5.53
CA GLU A 260 3.29 22.02 5.04
C GLU A 260 3.56 22.67 3.69
N LEU A 261 4.68 23.39 3.55
CA LEU A 261 5.07 24.07 2.32
C LEU A 261 5.26 23.09 1.16
N ASP A 262 6.00 22.00 1.36
CA ASP A 262 6.18 20.95 0.35
C ASP A 262 4.83 20.36 -0.09
N THR A 263 3.92 20.11 0.86
CA THR A 263 2.61 19.53 0.58
C THR A 263 1.71 20.48 -0.20
N LEU A 264 1.69 21.77 0.15
CA LEU A 264 0.93 22.80 -0.57
C LEU A 264 1.49 23.04 -1.98
N VAL A 265 2.81 23.18 -2.10
CA VAL A 265 3.49 23.39 -3.40
C VAL A 265 3.31 22.15 -4.28
N GLY A 266 3.50 20.95 -3.72
CA GLY A 266 3.32 19.68 -4.42
C GLY A 266 1.87 19.46 -4.86
N GLY A 267 0.90 19.87 -4.06
CA GLY A 267 -0.54 19.85 -4.36
C GLY A 267 -1.02 20.99 -5.25
N LYS A 268 -0.09 21.79 -5.81
CA LYS A 268 -0.33 22.91 -6.71
C LYS A 268 -1.17 24.05 -6.10
N GLY A 269 -1.11 24.19 -4.78
CA GLY A 269 -1.73 25.30 -4.04
C GLY A 269 -3.26 25.27 -3.98
N ILE A 270 -3.91 24.16 -4.37
CA ILE A 270 -5.37 23.99 -4.26
C ILE A 270 -5.80 23.22 -3.02
N ASN A 271 -4.85 22.65 -2.29
CA ASN A 271 -5.10 21.98 -1.01
C ASN A 271 -5.87 22.91 -0.04
N ASN A 272 -6.60 22.31 0.89
CA ASN A 272 -7.09 23.03 2.06
C ASN A 272 -5.91 23.21 3.06
N PRO A 273 -5.43 24.45 3.30
CA PRO A 273 -4.26 24.68 4.15
C PRO A 273 -4.45 24.21 5.60
N ASP A 274 -5.69 24.27 6.13
CA ASP A 274 -5.98 23.83 7.49
C ASP A 274 -5.81 22.31 7.63
N LEU A 275 -6.23 21.53 6.62
CA LEU A 275 -6.03 20.08 6.60
C LEU A 275 -4.56 19.70 6.43
N VAL A 276 -3.83 20.43 5.58
CA VAL A 276 -2.37 20.23 5.42
C VAL A 276 -1.63 20.52 6.71
N LYS A 277 -2.02 21.57 7.42
CA LYS A 277 -1.46 21.89 8.73
C LYS A 277 -1.70 20.77 9.74
N VAL A 278 -2.94 20.24 9.83
CA VAL A 278 -3.24 19.10 10.71
C VAL A 278 -2.39 17.88 10.35
N LEU A 279 -2.22 17.58 9.06
CA LEU A 279 -1.37 16.48 8.60
C LEU A 279 0.07 16.65 9.07
N ALA A 280 0.67 17.82 8.85
CA ALA A 280 2.08 18.07 9.14
C ALA A 280 2.35 18.14 10.65
N GLU A 281 1.53 18.87 11.42
CA GLU A 281 1.67 18.99 12.88
C GLU A 281 1.55 17.64 13.62
N ASN A 282 0.73 16.72 13.09
CA ASN A 282 0.51 15.41 13.70
C ASN A 282 1.38 14.30 13.08
N SER A 283 2.20 14.57 12.09
CA SER A 283 3.00 13.57 11.39
C SER A 283 4.06 12.92 12.29
N GLY A 284 4.82 13.72 13.05
CA GLY A 284 5.80 13.22 14.03
C GLY A 284 5.13 12.45 15.17
N PRO A 285 4.14 13.02 15.87
CA PRO A 285 3.36 12.30 16.89
C PRO A 285 2.71 11.01 16.39
N ALA A 286 2.38 10.90 15.09
CA ALA A 286 1.84 9.68 14.53
C ALA A 286 2.88 8.55 14.47
N ILE A 287 4.19 8.83 14.27
CA ILE A 287 5.24 7.83 14.41
C ILE A 287 5.27 7.26 15.83
N ASP A 288 5.24 8.14 16.85
CA ASP A 288 5.24 7.71 18.25
C ASP A 288 3.97 6.89 18.58
N TYR A 289 2.81 7.27 18.02
CA TYR A 289 1.58 6.50 18.16
C TYR A 289 1.71 5.10 17.56
N LEU A 290 2.28 4.95 16.36
CA LEU A 290 2.51 3.66 15.73
C LEU A 290 3.45 2.77 16.57
N GLU A 291 4.45 3.36 17.25
CA GLU A 291 5.30 2.63 18.20
C GLU A 291 4.47 2.01 19.35
N THR A 292 3.45 2.70 19.84
CA THR A 292 2.56 2.17 20.91
C THR A 292 1.75 0.95 20.44
N LEU A 293 1.52 0.84 19.14
CA LEU A 293 0.85 -0.31 18.50
C LEU A 293 1.81 -1.44 18.12
N GLY A 294 3.12 -1.29 18.41
CA GLY A 294 4.14 -2.30 18.13
C GLY A 294 4.78 -2.18 16.74
N MET A 295 4.69 -1.01 16.11
CA MET A 295 5.29 -0.75 14.79
C MET A 295 6.54 0.12 14.90
N THR A 296 7.63 -0.28 14.22
CA THR A 296 8.90 0.44 14.16
C THR A 296 9.20 0.81 12.71
N ILE A 297 9.20 2.12 12.39
CA ILE A 297 9.47 2.65 11.06
C ILE A 297 10.53 3.76 11.12
N HIS A 298 11.76 3.40 11.48
CA HIS A 298 12.83 4.33 11.86
C HIS A 298 13.85 4.62 10.74
N ASN A 299 13.84 3.86 9.65
CA ASN A 299 14.71 4.12 8.52
C ASN A 299 14.21 5.31 7.72
N VAL A 300 14.99 6.40 7.67
CA VAL A 300 14.63 7.64 6.98
C VAL A 300 15.24 7.70 5.59
N GLY A 301 14.45 8.04 4.59
CA GLY A 301 14.86 8.16 3.19
C GLY A 301 14.22 9.32 2.46
N ALA A 302 14.54 9.46 1.17
CA ALA A 302 13.96 10.46 0.27
C ALA A 302 12.84 9.87 -0.59
N PHE A 303 11.80 10.67 -0.85
CA PHE A 303 10.75 10.35 -1.83
C PHE A 303 10.44 11.57 -2.69
N GLY A 304 9.84 11.33 -3.86
CA GLY A 304 9.53 12.36 -4.83
C GLY A 304 8.62 13.46 -4.29
N GLY A 305 9.01 14.71 -4.54
CA GLY A 305 8.27 15.90 -4.16
C GLY A 305 8.55 16.46 -2.77
N ALA A 306 9.25 15.71 -1.90
CA ALA A 306 9.73 16.25 -0.63
C ALA A 306 11.10 16.92 -0.80
N SER A 307 11.28 18.08 -0.16
CA SER A 307 12.54 18.86 -0.24
C SER A 307 13.68 18.22 0.56
N VAL A 308 13.35 17.40 1.56
CA VAL A 308 14.29 16.72 2.46
C VAL A 308 13.90 15.26 2.69
N LYS A 309 14.80 14.45 3.23
CA LYS A 309 14.50 13.07 3.64
C LYS A 309 13.53 13.09 4.82
N ARG A 310 12.31 12.59 4.62
CA ARG A 310 11.31 12.47 5.70
C ARG A 310 10.42 11.23 5.60
N ILE A 311 10.70 10.34 4.63
CA ILE A 311 9.97 9.09 4.55
C ILE A 311 10.53 8.09 5.57
N HIS A 312 9.70 7.67 6.52
CA HIS A 312 10.01 6.67 7.54
C HIS A 312 9.58 5.30 7.05
N ARG A 313 10.51 4.33 7.07
CA ARG A 313 10.35 2.99 6.48
C ARG A 313 10.64 1.91 7.53
N PRO A 314 9.93 0.78 7.50
CA PRO A 314 10.30 -0.39 8.27
C PRO A 314 11.51 -1.09 7.64
N VAL A 315 12.26 -1.82 8.47
CA VAL A 315 13.35 -2.69 8.04
C VAL A 315 13.17 -4.10 8.62
N ASP A 316 13.72 -5.11 7.95
CA ASP A 316 13.78 -6.46 8.46
C ASP A 316 14.92 -6.66 9.50
N GLU A 317 15.07 -7.87 10.02
CA GLU A 317 16.12 -8.24 10.98
C GLU A 317 17.56 -8.05 10.45
N ASN A 318 17.73 -7.97 9.12
CA ASN A 318 18.99 -7.72 8.43
C ASN A 318 19.18 -6.25 8.05
N ASN A 319 18.34 -5.35 8.58
CA ASN A 319 18.31 -3.91 8.29
C ASN A 319 18.02 -3.57 6.82
N LYS A 320 17.28 -4.44 6.12
CA LYS A 320 16.82 -4.19 4.74
C LYS A 320 15.43 -3.56 4.78
N VAL A 321 15.24 -2.54 3.94
CA VAL A 321 13.93 -1.88 3.80
C VAL A 321 12.89 -2.87 3.28
N ILE A 322 11.74 -2.91 3.97
CA ILE A 322 10.57 -3.71 3.60
C ILE A 322 9.37 -2.79 3.30
N ALA A 323 8.38 -3.32 2.60
CA ALA A 323 7.19 -2.56 2.23
C ALA A 323 6.36 -2.20 3.47
N VAL A 324 6.04 -0.90 3.63
CA VAL A 324 5.36 -0.39 4.82
C VAL A 324 3.96 -1.00 5.01
N GLY A 325 3.21 -1.22 3.93
CA GLY A 325 1.86 -1.76 4.01
C GLY A 325 1.82 -3.20 4.50
N SER A 326 2.69 -4.07 3.93
CA SER A 326 2.81 -5.46 4.36
C SER A 326 3.33 -5.62 5.79
N TYR A 327 4.06 -4.63 6.29
CA TYR A 327 4.50 -4.56 7.68
C TYR A 327 3.40 -4.08 8.63
N MET A 328 2.74 -2.96 8.31
CA MET A 328 1.77 -2.33 9.21
C MET A 328 0.45 -3.09 9.32
N ILE A 329 -0.10 -3.56 8.21
CA ILE A 329 -1.47 -4.10 8.17
C ILE A 329 -1.65 -5.35 9.05
N PRO A 330 -0.75 -6.35 9.05
CA PRO A 330 -0.87 -7.48 9.97
C PRO A 330 -0.82 -7.07 11.45
N ILE A 331 -0.03 -6.04 11.79
CA ILE A 331 0.07 -5.53 13.16
C ILE A 331 -1.22 -4.80 13.55
N LEU A 332 -1.79 -3.99 12.65
CA LEU A 332 -3.08 -3.33 12.87
C LEU A 332 -4.21 -4.35 13.02
N GLU A 333 -4.26 -5.36 12.16
CA GLU A 333 -5.25 -6.45 12.26
C GLU A 333 -5.15 -7.18 13.59
N LYS A 334 -3.93 -7.48 14.04
CA LYS A 334 -3.71 -8.06 15.37
C LYS A 334 -4.22 -7.14 16.47
N ASN A 335 -3.93 -5.85 16.42
CA ASN A 335 -4.41 -4.85 17.37
C ASN A 335 -5.94 -4.77 17.41
N VAL A 336 -6.62 -4.87 16.25
CA VAL A 336 -8.08 -4.94 16.15
C VAL A 336 -8.60 -6.21 16.84
N ASN A 337 -8.01 -7.37 16.53
CA ASN A 337 -8.45 -8.67 17.05
C ASN A 337 -8.19 -8.86 18.55
N ASP A 338 -7.17 -8.21 19.10
CA ASP A 338 -6.84 -8.25 20.53
C ASP A 338 -7.84 -7.46 21.40
N ARG A 339 -8.61 -6.53 20.82
CA ARG A 339 -9.56 -5.66 21.52
C ARG A 339 -10.97 -6.26 21.53
N LYS A 340 -11.44 -6.70 22.70
CA LYS A 340 -12.74 -7.36 22.86
C LYS A 340 -13.95 -6.48 22.55
N ASN A 341 -13.79 -5.17 22.54
CA ASN A 341 -14.81 -4.19 22.19
C ASN A 341 -14.83 -3.82 20.71
N ILE A 342 -14.04 -4.50 19.87
CA ILE A 342 -14.11 -4.40 18.41
C ILE A 342 -14.70 -5.69 17.85
N THR A 343 -15.67 -5.56 16.95
CA THR A 343 -16.19 -6.65 16.12
C THR A 343 -15.83 -6.35 14.66
N LEU A 344 -14.99 -7.19 14.05
CA LEU A 344 -14.63 -7.09 12.64
C LEU A 344 -15.44 -8.11 11.82
N LEU A 345 -16.14 -7.62 10.80
CA LEU A 345 -16.88 -8.43 9.83
C LEU A 345 -16.27 -8.23 8.44
N THR A 346 -15.73 -9.28 7.86
CA THR A 346 -15.23 -9.31 6.47
C THR A 346 -16.26 -9.93 5.53
N SER A 347 -16.13 -9.67 4.22
CA SER A 347 -17.12 -10.06 3.19
C SER A 347 -18.52 -9.50 3.48
N VAL A 348 -18.55 -8.27 4.05
CA VAL A 348 -19.78 -7.53 4.37
C VAL A 348 -19.67 -6.15 3.74
N THR A 349 -20.48 -5.89 2.72
CA THR A 349 -20.48 -4.64 1.96
C THR A 349 -21.56 -3.71 2.48
N ALA A 350 -21.15 -2.57 3.04
CA ALA A 350 -22.06 -1.49 3.39
C ALA A 350 -22.64 -0.87 2.11
N ASP A 351 -23.95 -0.63 2.09
CA ASP A 351 -24.66 -0.06 0.94
C ASP A 351 -25.51 1.16 1.30
N LYS A 352 -25.75 1.40 2.60
CA LYS A 352 -26.54 2.56 3.03
C LYS A 352 -26.14 3.04 4.43
N ILE A 353 -26.05 4.37 4.59
CA ILE A 353 -25.95 5.03 5.89
C ILE A 353 -27.36 5.46 6.30
N GLU A 354 -27.79 5.10 7.49
CA GLU A 354 -29.11 5.39 8.01
C GLU A 354 -29.10 6.70 8.80
N GLN A 355 -30.17 7.50 8.64
CA GLN A 355 -30.39 8.76 9.36
C GLN A 355 -31.79 8.80 9.97
N ASP A 356 -31.93 9.57 11.05
CA ASP A 356 -33.24 9.97 11.57
C ASP A 356 -33.81 11.18 10.81
N ASP A 357 -35.05 11.59 11.15
CA ASP A 357 -35.72 12.71 10.52
C ASP A 357 -35.03 14.08 10.76
N ALA A 358 -34.13 14.15 11.74
CA ALA A 358 -33.31 15.32 12.02
C ALA A 358 -31.98 15.33 11.26
N GLY A 359 -31.67 14.27 10.50
CA GLY A 359 -30.46 14.12 9.73
C GLY A 359 -29.26 13.57 10.55
N ASN A 360 -29.47 13.13 11.79
CA ASN A 360 -28.42 12.49 12.56
C ASN A 360 -28.20 11.06 12.05
N VAL A 361 -26.95 10.64 11.95
CA VAL A 361 -26.62 9.24 11.61
C VAL A 361 -27.10 8.32 12.73
N THR A 362 -27.74 7.20 12.36
CA THR A 362 -28.29 6.20 13.29
C THR A 362 -27.74 4.81 13.08
N GLY A 363 -27.03 4.57 11.98
CA GLY A 363 -26.43 3.27 11.70
C GLY A 363 -26.06 3.05 10.24
N VAL A 364 -25.79 1.81 9.91
CA VAL A 364 -25.37 1.35 8.58
C VAL A 364 -26.11 0.06 8.24
N HIS A 365 -26.66 -0.01 7.03
CA HIS A 365 -27.11 -1.23 6.40
C HIS A 365 -26.00 -1.81 5.52
N ALA A 366 -25.86 -3.15 5.52
CA ALA A 366 -24.87 -3.86 4.73
C ALA A 366 -25.38 -5.25 4.29
N LEU A 367 -24.75 -5.81 3.30
CA LEU A 367 -25.00 -7.15 2.79
C LEU A 367 -23.75 -8.04 2.95
N SER A 368 -23.93 -9.20 3.51
CA SER A 368 -22.93 -10.27 3.53
C SER A 368 -22.80 -10.91 2.14
N ALA A 369 -21.67 -11.55 1.85
CA ALA A 369 -21.47 -12.23 0.56
C ALA A 369 -22.50 -13.34 0.27
N ASP A 370 -23.12 -13.93 1.31
CA ASP A 370 -24.21 -14.92 1.17
C ASP A 370 -25.60 -14.29 0.99
N GLY A 371 -25.68 -12.93 0.91
CA GLY A 371 -26.91 -12.17 0.74
C GLY A 371 -27.72 -11.97 2.04
N SER A 372 -27.19 -12.36 3.22
CA SER A 372 -27.80 -12.01 4.51
C SER A 372 -27.61 -10.52 4.81
N GLN A 373 -28.60 -9.90 5.46
CA GLN A 373 -28.53 -8.50 5.86
C GLN A 373 -27.72 -8.35 7.15
N VAL A 374 -26.93 -7.27 7.21
CA VAL A 374 -26.21 -6.86 8.41
C VAL A 374 -26.59 -5.42 8.72
N ASN A 375 -27.39 -5.22 9.77
CA ASN A 375 -27.79 -3.91 10.25
C ASN A 375 -26.96 -3.53 11.47
N VAL A 376 -26.22 -2.44 11.42
CA VAL A 376 -25.46 -1.92 12.56
C VAL A 376 -26.10 -0.63 13.03
N LYS A 377 -26.71 -0.65 14.20
CA LYS A 377 -27.18 0.56 14.88
C LYS A 377 -25.99 1.22 15.57
N ALA A 378 -25.68 2.46 15.20
CA ALA A 378 -24.57 3.22 15.78
C ALA A 378 -24.86 4.73 15.77
N LYS A 379 -24.36 5.44 16.78
CA LYS A 379 -24.51 6.91 16.89
C LYS A 379 -23.47 7.67 16.09
N ALA A 380 -22.34 7.03 15.77
CA ALA A 380 -21.30 7.59 14.92
C ALA A 380 -20.90 6.58 13.84
N VAL A 381 -20.67 7.08 12.63
CA VAL A 381 -20.16 6.30 11.50
C VAL A 381 -18.90 6.95 10.98
N ILE A 382 -17.84 6.15 10.80
CA ILE A 382 -16.57 6.57 10.18
C ILE A 382 -16.46 5.89 8.82
N ILE A 383 -16.38 6.68 7.75
CA ILE A 383 -16.16 6.19 6.39
C ILE A 383 -14.65 6.13 6.14
N ALA A 384 -14.12 4.93 5.90
CA ALA A 384 -12.70 4.68 5.64
C ALA A 384 -12.52 3.70 4.47
N THR A 385 -13.36 3.83 3.44
CA THR A 385 -13.51 2.88 2.32
C THR A 385 -12.43 3.02 1.24
N GLY A 386 -11.50 3.96 1.39
CA GLY A 386 -10.55 4.32 0.34
C GLY A 386 -11.19 5.11 -0.80
N GLY A 387 -10.41 5.35 -1.87
CA GLY A 387 -10.83 6.12 -3.02
C GLY A 387 -11.64 5.32 -4.05
N PHE A 388 -11.63 5.81 -5.30
CA PHE A 388 -12.39 5.20 -6.40
C PHE A 388 -11.51 4.78 -7.60
N ALA A 389 -10.19 4.68 -7.44
CA ALA A 389 -9.26 4.45 -8.55
C ALA A 389 -9.36 3.06 -9.21
N ALA A 390 -10.08 2.09 -8.62
CA ALA A 390 -10.43 0.83 -9.28
C ALA A 390 -11.77 0.88 -10.04
N ASN A 391 -12.56 1.95 -9.86
CA ASN A 391 -13.83 2.16 -10.56
C ASN A 391 -13.58 2.92 -11.88
N ARG A 392 -13.46 2.19 -12.99
CA ARG A 392 -13.18 2.78 -14.30
C ARG A 392 -14.20 3.82 -14.73
N GLU A 393 -15.48 3.61 -14.42
CA GLU A 393 -16.55 4.55 -14.77
C GLU A 393 -16.40 5.87 -14.01
N MET A 394 -16.09 5.82 -12.72
CA MET A 394 -15.82 7.04 -11.93
C MET A 394 -14.55 7.74 -12.39
N VAL A 395 -13.46 6.99 -12.66
CA VAL A 395 -12.21 7.55 -13.19
C VAL A 395 -12.47 8.25 -14.53
N GLU A 396 -13.13 7.59 -15.49
CA GLU A 396 -13.45 8.18 -16.80
C GLU A 396 -14.43 9.35 -16.69
N LYS A 397 -15.37 9.32 -15.74
CA LYS A 397 -16.33 10.42 -15.49
C LYS A 397 -15.61 11.69 -15.03
N TYR A 398 -14.69 11.57 -14.09
CA TYR A 398 -14.02 12.72 -13.50
C TYR A 398 -12.76 13.14 -14.26
N GLN A 399 -12.05 12.18 -14.89
CA GLN A 399 -10.83 12.44 -15.64
C GLN A 399 -10.81 11.62 -16.96
N PRO A 400 -11.50 12.08 -18.01
CA PRO A 400 -11.66 11.33 -19.28
C PRO A 400 -10.32 10.98 -19.96
N SER A 401 -9.27 11.75 -19.72
CA SER A 401 -7.92 11.50 -20.27
C SER A 401 -7.28 10.22 -19.72
N LEU A 402 -7.78 9.66 -18.62
CA LEU A 402 -7.28 8.41 -18.02
C LEU A 402 -8.01 7.16 -18.52
N LYS A 403 -8.85 7.30 -19.56
CA LYS A 403 -9.52 6.16 -20.18
C LYS A 403 -8.50 5.12 -20.66
N GLY A 404 -8.68 3.88 -20.21
CA GLY A 404 -7.83 2.75 -20.62
C GLY A 404 -6.54 2.58 -19.80
N TYR A 405 -6.23 3.48 -18.89
CA TYR A 405 -5.10 3.28 -17.98
C TYR A 405 -5.36 2.11 -17.02
N MET A 406 -4.29 1.37 -16.71
CA MET A 406 -4.32 0.35 -15.66
C MET A 406 -4.36 1.01 -14.29
N SER A 407 -4.81 0.26 -13.28
CA SER A 407 -4.88 0.75 -11.89
C SER A 407 -4.06 -0.15 -10.97
N THR A 408 -3.29 0.46 -10.06
CA THR A 408 -2.55 -0.22 -9.00
C THR A 408 -3.43 -0.62 -7.81
N ASN A 409 -4.70 -0.24 -7.83
CA ASN A 409 -5.60 -0.32 -6.68
C ASN A 409 -6.14 -1.73 -6.42
N ALA A 410 -6.48 -1.98 -5.17
CA ALA A 410 -7.29 -3.12 -4.78
C ALA A 410 -8.69 -3.03 -5.41
N SER A 411 -9.27 -4.16 -5.76
CA SER A 411 -10.59 -4.25 -6.42
C SER A 411 -11.74 -3.63 -5.61
N GLY A 412 -11.56 -3.44 -4.30
CA GLY A 412 -12.54 -2.80 -3.42
C GLY A 412 -12.53 -1.27 -3.44
N ALA A 413 -11.57 -0.61 -4.12
CA ALA A 413 -11.48 0.86 -4.19
C ALA A 413 -12.44 1.41 -5.26
N LEU A 414 -13.74 1.31 -5.00
CA LEU A 414 -14.82 1.58 -5.96
C LEU A 414 -15.59 2.89 -5.70
N GLY A 415 -15.25 3.64 -4.64
CA GLY A 415 -15.92 4.90 -4.31
C GLY A 415 -17.30 4.74 -3.62
N GLN A 416 -17.62 3.54 -3.12
CA GLN A 416 -18.94 3.28 -2.48
C GLN A 416 -19.19 4.18 -1.27
N GLY A 417 -18.17 4.45 -0.43
CA GLY A 417 -18.31 5.34 0.73
C GLY A 417 -18.66 6.77 0.33
N ILE A 418 -18.05 7.25 -0.77
CA ILE A 418 -18.38 8.57 -1.34
C ILE A 418 -19.86 8.60 -1.78
N THR A 419 -20.28 7.60 -2.56
CA THR A 419 -21.64 7.51 -3.08
C THR A 419 -22.69 7.42 -1.95
N MET A 420 -22.41 6.62 -0.90
CA MET A 420 -23.32 6.52 0.25
C MET A 420 -23.43 7.84 1.02
N ALA A 421 -22.34 8.57 1.19
CA ALA A 421 -22.34 9.86 1.87
C ALA A 421 -23.02 10.95 1.04
N GLU A 422 -22.78 10.99 -0.28
CA GLU A 422 -23.50 11.91 -1.19
C GLU A 422 -25.02 11.69 -1.15
N ALA A 423 -25.47 10.44 -1.04
CA ALA A 423 -26.89 10.10 -0.95
C ALA A 423 -27.58 10.69 0.30
N ILE A 424 -26.82 11.02 1.35
CA ILE A 424 -27.31 11.67 2.56
C ILE A 424 -26.88 13.14 2.67
N GLY A 425 -26.42 13.75 1.55
CA GLY A 425 -26.17 15.18 1.43
C GLY A 425 -24.73 15.62 1.68
N ALA A 426 -23.77 14.71 1.76
CA ALA A 426 -22.35 15.08 1.86
C ALA A 426 -21.86 15.84 0.62
N ASP A 427 -20.92 16.75 0.82
CA ASP A 427 -20.20 17.46 -0.23
C ASP A 427 -18.89 16.74 -0.56
N THR A 428 -18.41 16.94 -1.79
CA THR A 428 -17.14 16.39 -2.28
C THR A 428 -16.26 17.51 -2.81
N VAL A 429 -14.95 17.29 -2.84
CA VAL A 429 -13.96 18.24 -3.34
C VAL A 429 -12.88 17.49 -4.15
N ASP A 430 -12.30 18.16 -5.15
CA ASP A 430 -11.16 17.70 -5.95
C ASP A 430 -11.38 16.36 -6.68
N MET A 431 -12.62 15.99 -7.00
CA MET A 431 -12.96 14.68 -7.59
C MET A 431 -12.29 14.42 -8.94
N ASP A 432 -11.92 15.46 -9.67
CA ASP A 432 -11.17 15.39 -10.93
C ASP A 432 -9.65 15.25 -10.73
N GLN A 433 -9.17 15.36 -9.48
CA GLN A 433 -7.77 15.21 -9.16
C GLN A 433 -7.44 13.74 -8.91
N ILE A 434 -6.99 13.06 -9.97
CA ILE A 434 -6.63 11.64 -9.96
C ILE A 434 -5.15 11.51 -10.29
N GLN A 435 -4.37 10.93 -9.39
CA GLN A 435 -2.94 10.76 -9.55
C GLN A 435 -2.63 9.49 -10.35
N ILE A 436 -1.73 9.63 -11.34
CA ILE A 436 -1.05 8.50 -11.96
C ILE A 436 0.31 8.30 -11.29
N HIS A 437 0.76 7.05 -11.20
CA HIS A 437 2.09 6.69 -10.71
C HIS A 437 2.97 6.32 -11.90
N PRO A 438 4.18 6.87 -12.05
CA PRO A 438 5.01 6.65 -13.23
C PRO A 438 5.53 5.21 -13.32
N THR A 439 5.78 4.54 -12.20
CA THR A 439 6.42 3.24 -12.20
C THR A 439 5.45 2.11 -11.87
N VAL A 440 4.65 1.72 -12.86
CA VAL A 440 3.71 0.59 -12.81
C VAL A 440 4.13 -0.44 -13.85
N THR A 441 4.15 -1.73 -13.50
CA THR A 441 4.50 -2.77 -14.47
C THR A 441 3.52 -2.79 -15.65
N THR A 442 4.05 -3.08 -16.84
CA THR A 442 3.25 -3.11 -18.09
C THR A 442 2.35 -4.33 -18.23
N THR A 443 2.49 -5.33 -17.35
CA THR A 443 1.82 -6.63 -17.46
C THR A 443 0.57 -6.75 -16.59
N ASP A 444 0.66 -6.34 -15.33
CA ASP A 444 -0.35 -6.61 -14.30
C ASP A 444 -0.65 -5.41 -13.38
N ALA A 445 -0.17 -4.22 -13.75
CA ALA A 445 -0.31 -2.99 -12.98
C ALA A 445 0.31 -3.05 -11.57
N HIS A 446 1.33 -3.88 -11.36
CA HIS A 446 2.02 -3.93 -10.08
C HIS A 446 2.79 -2.63 -9.85
N LEU A 447 2.65 -2.07 -8.65
CA LEU A 447 3.35 -0.84 -8.26
C LEU A 447 4.82 -1.13 -7.99
N ILE A 448 5.71 -0.50 -8.76
CA ILE A 448 7.14 -0.46 -8.46
C ILE A 448 7.40 0.77 -7.58
N THR A 449 7.95 0.53 -6.38
CA THR A 449 8.08 1.56 -5.36
C THR A 449 8.84 2.79 -5.83
N GLU A 450 8.33 3.96 -5.50
CA GLU A 450 8.98 5.24 -5.72
C GLU A 450 10.32 5.37 -5.00
N GLY A 451 10.50 4.62 -3.91
CA GLY A 451 11.74 4.58 -3.13
C GLY A 451 12.97 4.25 -3.98
N LEU A 452 12.84 3.42 -5.04
CA LEU A 452 13.97 3.10 -5.90
C LEU A 452 14.54 4.37 -6.55
N ARG A 453 13.68 5.28 -7.01
CA ARG A 453 14.12 6.55 -7.61
C ARG A 453 14.81 7.44 -6.57
N GLY A 454 14.28 7.50 -5.36
CA GLY A 454 14.91 8.18 -4.22
C GLY A 454 16.24 7.56 -3.80
N ASP A 455 16.36 6.23 -3.88
CA ASP A 455 17.54 5.47 -3.50
C ASP A 455 18.62 5.41 -4.60
N GLY A 456 18.41 6.04 -5.79
CA GLY A 456 19.43 6.18 -6.83
C GLY A 456 19.09 5.63 -8.22
N ALA A 457 17.93 4.97 -8.39
CA ALA A 457 17.50 4.49 -9.71
C ALA A 457 17.28 5.64 -10.70
N ILE A 458 17.48 5.34 -11.99
CA ILE A 458 17.19 6.23 -13.10
C ILE A 458 16.11 5.68 -14.00
N LEU A 459 15.43 6.57 -14.75
CA LEU A 459 14.47 6.20 -15.80
C LEU A 459 15.11 6.37 -17.17
N VAL A 460 15.05 5.32 -17.97
CA VAL A 460 15.66 5.24 -19.31
C VAL A 460 14.59 4.93 -20.34
N ASN A 461 14.52 5.76 -21.40
CA ASN A 461 13.56 5.57 -22.48
C ASN A 461 14.01 4.46 -23.48
N MET A 462 13.19 4.17 -24.48
CA MET A 462 13.48 3.12 -25.48
C MET A 462 14.67 3.50 -26.39
N GLU A 463 15.11 4.74 -26.37
CA GLU A 463 16.29 5.26 -27.07
C GLU A 463 17.58 5.16 -26.23
N GLY A 464 17.50 4.65 -24.98
CA GLY A 464 18.63 4.44 -24.09
C GLY A 464 19.04 5.67 -23.27
N ASN A 465 18.21 6.72 -23.23
CA ASN A 465 18.54 7.99 -22.59
C ASN A 465 17.66 8.27 -21.35
N ARG A 466 18.23 8.98 -20.35
CA ARG A 466 17.43 9.69 -19.34
C ARG A 466 16.60 10.79 -20.01
N PHE A 467 15.50 11.19 -19.39
CA PHE A 467 14.57 12.16 -19.99
C PHE A 467 13.91 13.09 -18.97
N THR A 468 14.19 12.94 -17.66
CA THR A 468 13.55 13.70 -16.60
C THR A 468 14.37 13.67 -15.29
N ASP A 469 14.06 14.58 -14.36
CA ASP A 469 14.39 14.43 -12.93
C ASP A 469 13.51 13.32 -12.32
N GLU A 470 14.08 12.18 -12.02
CA GLU A 470 13.35 10.99 -11.53
C GLU A 470 12.74 11.18 -10.14
N VAL A 471 13.22 12.14 -9.36
CA VAL A 471 12.68 12.46 -8.02
C VAL A 471 11.72 13.65 -8.04
N GLY A 472 11.36 14.12 -9.24
CA GLY A 472 10.27 15.07 -9.44
C GLY A 472 8.92 14.54 -8.92
N THR A 473 7.89 15.39 -8.93
CA THR A 473 6.53 14.98 -8.54
C THR A 473 5.99 13.91 -9.50
N ARG A 474 5.09 13.05 -9.00
CA ARG A 474 4.53 11.93 -9.78
C ARG A 474 3.91 12.37 -11.10
N ASP A 475 3.17 13.47 -11.08
CA ASP A 475 2.54 14.03 -12.28
C ASP A 475 3.59 14.55 -13.28
N ALA A 476 4.67 15.18 -12.82
CA ALA A 476 5.74 15.65 -13.69
C ALA A 476 6.50 14.50 -14.36
N VAL A 477 6.89 13.48 -13.57
CA VAL A 477 7.58 12.30 -14.08
C VAL A 477 6.68 11.50 -15.02
N SER A 478 5.41 11.25 -14.64
CA SER A 478 4.47 10.55 -15.51
C SER A 478 4.21 11.29 -16.83
N LYS A 479 4.11 12.62 -16.80
CA LYS A 479 3.96 13.43 -18.01
C LYS A 479 5.18 13.31 -18.93
N ALA A 480 6.38 13.34 -18.36
CA ALA A 480 7.62 13.16 -19.12
C ALA A 480 7.69 11.74 -19.73
N GLU A 481 7.24 10.72 -18.99
CA GLU A 481 7.20 9.33 -19.44
C GLU A 481 6.17 9.08 -20.56
N ILE A 482 4.97 9.66 -20.44
CA ILE A 482 3.92 9.59 -21.48
C ILE A 482 4.42 10.17 -22.80
N ALA A 483 5.31 11.14 -22.77
CA ALA A 483 5.92 11.75 -23.94
C ALA A 483 6.99 10.85 -24.62
N GLN A 484 7.44 9.77 -23.96
CA GLN A 484 8.42 8.85 -24.54
C GLN A 484 7.76 7.84 -25.48
N THR A 485 8.56 7.18 -26.30
CA THR A 485 8.13 6.18 -27.28
C THR A 485 7.31 5.07 -26.61
N GLY A 486 6.04 4.95 -26.99
CA GLY A 486 5.10 3.96 -26.45
C GLY A 486 4.65 4.20 -25.02
N SER A 487 4.98 5.35 -24.41
CA SER A 487 4.71 5.66 -22.99
C SER A 487 5.23 4.58 -22.05
N GLN A 488 6.34 3.94 -22.40
CA GLN A 488 7.01 2.88 -21.65
C GLN A 488 8.49 3.19 -21.53
N VAL A 489 9.05 2.93 -20.36
CA VAL A 489 10.45 3.17 -20.05
C VAL A 489 11.00 2.05 -19.17
N TYR A 490 12.30 2.07 -18.89
CA TYR A 490 12.94 1.17 -17.95
C TYR A 490 13.40 1.92 -16.70
N LEU A 491 13.05 1.39 -15.53
CA LEU A 491 13.64 1.76 -14.25
C LEU A 491 14.89 0.92 -14.03
N VAL A 492 16.06 1.55 -13.99
CA VAL A 492 17.37 0.89 -13.91
C VAL A 492 17.93 0.99 -12.50
N ILE A 493 18.41 -0.13 -11.97
CA ILE A 493 19.02 -0.29 -10.64
C ILE A 493 20.27 -1.17 -10.73
N ASP A 494 21.11 -1.14 -9.70
CA ASP A 494 22.29 -1.97 -9.57
C ASP A 494 22.23 -2.93 -8.37
N ASN A 495 23.22 -3.82 -8.24
CA ASN A 495 23.24 -4.82 -7.18
C ASN A 495 23.34 -4.22 -5.76
N LYS A 496 23.97 -3.05 -5.58
CA LYS A 496 24.01 -2.39 -4.26
C LYS A 496 22.62 -2.04 -3.74
N MET A 497 21.71 -1.63 -4.64
CA MET A 497 20.33 -1.36 -4.28
C MET A 497 19.58 -2.65 -3.94
N VAL A 498 19.81 -3.72 -4.70
CA VAL A 498 19.22 -5.05 -4.45
C VAL A 498 19.61 -5.60 -3.07
N GLU A 499 20.87 -5.46 -2.68
CA GLU A 499 21.36 -5.95 -1.39
C GLU A 499 20.72 -5.25 -0.19
N LYS A 500 20.31 -4.00 -0.36
CA LYS A 500 19.74 -3.16 0.69
C LYS A 500 18.21 -3.25 0.82
N SER A 501 17.53 -3.86 -0.15
CA SER A 501 16.07 -3.81 -0.22
C SER A 501 15.44 -5.17 -0.50
N ALA A 502 14.70 -5.70 0.47
CA ALA A 502 13.90 -6.90 0.29
C ALA A 502 12.74 -6.68 -0.72
N VAL A 503 12.27 -5.45 -0.88
CA VAL A 503 11.27 -5.08 -1.89
C VAL A 503 11.81 -5.33 -3.29
N ILE A 504 13.04 -4.87 -3.58
CA ILE A 504 13.69 -5.09 -4.89
C ILE A 504 13.92 -6.58 -5.13
N GLN A 505 14.37 -7.32 -4.12
CA GLN A 505 14.56 -8.77 -4.20
C GLN A 505 13.24 -9.47 -4.55
N GLY A 506 12.12 -8.98 -4.01
CA GLY A 506 10.78 -9.44 -4.36
C GLY A 506 10.44 -9.21 -5.84
N TYR A 507 10.78 -8.05 -6.42
CA TYR A 507 10.55 -7.78 -7.85
C TYR A 507 11.37 -8.70 -8.75
N ILE A 508 12.64 -8.96 -8.41
CA ILE A 508 13.49 -9.89 -9.15
C ILE A 508 12.89 -11.30 -9.10
N LYS A 509 12.52 -11.77 -7.92
CA LYS A 509 11.91 -13.08 -7.71
C LYS A 509 10.58 -13.24 -8.45
N SER A 510 9.80 -12.18 -8.56
CA SER A 510 8.53 -12.14 -9.31
C SER A 510 8.71 -12.05 -10.82
N GLY A 511 9.96 -11.98 -11.33
CA GLY A 511 10.24 -11.95 -12.76
C GLY A 511 9.94 -10.60 -13.43
N TYR A 512 9.87 -9.50 -12.67
CA TYR A 512 9.64 -8.16 -13.24
C TYR A 512 10.90 -7.54 -13.86
N THR A 513 12.08 -8.14 -13.65
CA THR A 513 13.36 -7.59 -14.09
C THR A 513 13.94 -8.31 -15.28
N VAL A 514 14.65 -7.55 -16.13
CA VAL A 514 15.72 -8.07 -16.99
C VAL A 514 17.07 -7.75 -16.36
N THR A 515 18.10 -8.53 -16.65
CA THR A 515 19.40 -8.45 -15.96
C THR A 515 20.56 -8.43 -16.96
N GLY A 516 21.63 -7.71 -16.63
CA GLY A 516 22.89 -7.69 -17.38
C GLY A 516 24.10 -7.61 -16.44
N GLU A 517 25.18 -8.30 -16.81
CA GLU A 517 26.45 -8.28 -16.04
C GLU A 517 27.24 -6.97 -16.25
N ASP A 518 26.88 -6.21 -17.28
CA ASP A 518 27.40 -4.90 -17.60
C ASP A 518 26.35 -4.04 -18.31
N ALA A 519 26.66 -2.78 -18.57
CA ALA A 519 25.75 -1.84 -19.24
C ALA A 519 25.33 -2.34 -20.62
N LYS A 520 26.24 -2.95 -21.37
CA LYS A 520 25.98 -3.44 -22.72
C LYS A 520 24.98 -4.60 -22.70
N SER A 521 25.23 -5.61 -21.89
CA SER A 521 24.33 -6.78 -21.77
C SER A 521 22.96 -6.41 -21.20
N LEU A 522 22.89 -5.42 -20.28
CA LEU A 522 21.60 -4.90 -19.83
C LEU A 522 20.85 -4.16 -20.97
N ALA A 523 21.55 -3.34 -21.77
CA ALA A 523 20.94 -2.66 -22.93
C ALA A 523 20.37 -3.67 -23.94
N GLU A 524 21.12 -4.74 -24.23
CA GLU A 524 20.66 -5.84 -25.08
C GLU A 524 19.39 -6.52 -24.50
N ALA A 525 19.37 -6.76 -23.18
CA ALA A 525 18.20 -7.35 -22.49
C ALA A 525 16.98 -6.41 -22.48
N MET A 526 17.19 -5.10 -22.39
CA MET A 526 16.13 -4.08 -22.50
C MET A 526 15.66 -3.86 -23.96
N GLY A 527 16.48 -4.22 -24.94
CA GLY A 527 16.22 -3.91 -26.36
C GLY A 527 16.42 -2.43 -26.69
N VAL A 528 17.37 -1.76 -26.03
CA VAL A 528 17.72 -0.34 -26.27
C VAL A 528 19.12 -0.22 -26.87
N PRO A 529 19.47 0.92 -27.54
CA PRO A 529 20.80 1.13 -28.10
C PRO A 529 21.90 1.12 -27.01
N ALA A 530 22.85 0.19 -27.10
CA ALA A 530 23.88 -0.02 -26.09
C ALA A 530 24.76 1.21 -25.85
N GLU A 531 25.24 1.85 -26.94
CA GLU A 531 26.10 3.04 -26.84
C GLU A 531 25.40 4.21 -26.12
N ALA A 532 24.11 4.42 -26.43
CA ALA A 532 23.34 5.48 -25.77
C ALA A 532 23.17 5.18 -24.26
N PHE A 533 22.86 3.93 -23.92
CA PHE A 533 22.68 3.53 -22.52
C PHE A 533 24.01 3.56 -21.71
N GLU A 534 25.11 3.11 -22.29
CA GLU A 534 26.44 3.21 -21.67
C GLU A 534 26.81 4.67 -21.35
N ASN A 535 26.53 5.60 -22.30
CA ASN A 535 26.74 7.02 -22.09
C ASN A 535 25.80 7.57 -20.99
N THR A 536 24.56 7.12 -20.96
CA THR A 536 23.58 7.49 -19.92
C THR A 536 24.06 7.09 -18.53
N LEU A 537 24.52 5.86 -18.33
CA LEU A 537 25.07 5.42 -17.05
C LEU A 537 26.32 6.18 -16.63
N LYS A 538 27.20 6.44 -17.59
CA LYS A 538 28.41 7.24 -17.35
C LYS A 538 28.05 8.65 -16.89
N ASN A 539 27.19 9.35 -17.63
CA ASN A 539 26.76 10.71 -17.30
C ASN A 539 26.08 10.78 -15.93
N TRP A 540 25.21 9.78 -15.61
CA TRP A 540 24.59 9.68 -14.30
C TRP A 540 25.61 9.51 -13.18
N ASN A 541 26.58 8.60 -13.33
CA ASN A 541 27.61 8.37 -12.31
C ASN A 541 28.50 9.60 -12.11
N GLU A 542 28.83 10.33 -13.19
CA GLU A 542 29.52 11.61 -13.08
C GLU A 542 28.69 12.69 -12.36
N ALA A 543 27.37 12.74 -12.60
CA ALA A 543 26.46 13.65 -11.89
C ALA A 543 26.42 13.36 -10.39
N VAL A 544 26.41 12.06 -10.00
CA VAL A 544 26.47 11.64 -8.60
C VAL A 544 27.78 12.04 -7.93
N GLU A 545 28.92 11.86 -8.62
CA GLU A 545 30.25 12.26 -8.11
C GLU A 545 30.34 13.78 -7.89
N LYS A 546 29.81 14.55 -8.84
CA LYS A 546 29.81 16.02 -8.80
C LYS A 546 28.73 16.60 -7.88
N LYS A 547 27.76 15.79 -7.47
CA LYS A 547 26.51 16.21 -6.80
C LYS A 547 25.76 17.30 -7.60
N GLU A 548 25.79 17.19 -8.93
CA GLU A 548 25.17 18.14 -9.86
C GLU A 548 24.64 17.40 -11.09
N ASP A 549 23.34 17.52 -11.37
CA ASP A 549 22.70 17.03 -12.59
C ASP A 549 22.36 18.20 -13.52
N ALA A 550 23.30 18.49 -14.42
CA ALA A 550 23.15 19.58 -15.38
C ALA A 550 22.09 19.31 -16.47
N GLU A 551 21.67 18.05 -16.66
CA GLU A 551 20.71 17.68 -17.71
C GLU A 551 19.26 17.93 -17.27
N PHE A 552 18.90 17.48 -16.05
CA PHE A 552 17.51 17.51 -15.59
C PHE A 552 17.31 18.18 -14.23
N GLY A 553 18.39 18.61 -13.57
CA GLY A 553 18.34 19.36 -12.32
C GLY A 553 17.88 18.50 -11.12
N ARG A 554 18.15 17.20 -11.13
CA ARG A 554 17.92 16.33 -9.98
C ARG A 554 18.80 16.78 -8.81
N THR A 555 18.21 16.85 -7.62
CA THR A 555 18.89 17.33 -6.40
C THR A 555 19.22 16.23 -5.40
N SER A 556 18.83 14.98 -5.67
CA SER A 556 19.10 13.82 -4.80
C SER A 556 20.05 12.84 -5.49
N PHE A 557 21.21 12.58 -4.87
CA PHE A 557 22.31 11.77 -5.41
C PHE A 557 22.67 10.65 -4.45
N ALA A 558 21.72 9.74 -4.19
CA ALA A 558 21.87 8.69 -3.16
C ALA A 558 22.96 7.67 -3.51
N ALA A 559 23.07 7.24 -4.78
CA ALA A 559 24.06 6.27 -5.22
C ALA A 559 24.35 6.35 -6.73
N ALA A 560 25.61 6.11 -7.10
CA ALA A 560 25.98 5.78 -8.47
C ALA A 560 25.48 4.38 -8.83
N LEU A 561 25.23 4.11 -10.10
CA LEU A 561 24.91 2.79 -10.64
C LEU A 561 26.18 2.19 -11.25
N ASP A 562 26.98 1.49 -10.43
CA ASP A 562 28.34 1.05 -10.78
C ASP A 562 28.67 -0.39 -10.33
N THR A 563 27.70 -1.10 -9.73
CA THR A 563 27.92 -2.44 -9.18
C THR A 563 27.06 -3.48 -9.88
N ALA A 564 27.70 -4.34 -10.66
CA ALA A 564 27.06 -5.48 -11.34
C ALA A 564 26.54 -6.54 -10.34
N PRO A 565 25.56 -7.36 -10.75
CA PRO A 565 24.75 -7.23 -11.96
C PRO A 565 23.82 -6.03 -11.92
N PHE A 566 23.45 -5.53 -13.10
CA PHE A 566 22.47 -4.47 -13.27
C PHE A 566 21.10 -5.05 -13.61
N TYR A 567 20.05 -4.37 -13.22
CA TYR A 567 18.66 -4.80 -13.44
C TYR A 567 17.84 -3.66 -14.01
N ALA A 568 16.85 -3.99 -14.83
CA ALA A 568 15.89 -3.03 -15.32
C ALA A 568 14.46 -3.59 -15.25
N ILE A 569 13.51 -2.73 -14.85
CA ILE A 569 12.08 -3.05 -14.78
C ILE A 569 11.37 -2.21 -15.82
N LYS A 570 10.60 -2.86 -16.72
CA LYS A 570 9.79 -2.15 -17.71
C LYS A 570 8.54 -1.59 -17.05
N VAL A 571 8.34 -0.28 -17.13
CA VAL A 571 7.27 0.44 -16.45
C VAL A 571 6.50 1.38 -17.38
N THR A 572 5.31 1.76 -16.97
CA THR A 572 4.40 2.72 -17.63
C THR A 572 3.59 3.45 -16.56
N PRO A 573 3.03 4.64 -16.82
CA PRO A 573 2.13 5.28 -15.88
C PRO A 573 0.82 4.51 -15.69
N GLY A 574 0.32 4.49 -14.45
CA GLY A 574 -0.97 3.88 -14.10
C GLY A 574 -1.73 4.67 -13.05
N VAL A 575 -3.07 4.55 -13.04
CA VAL A 575 -3.92 5.17 -12.02
C VAL A 575 -3.57 4.62 -10.64
N HIS A 576 -3.35 5.52 -9.67
CA HIS A 576 -2.80 5.12 -8.38
C HIS A 576 -3.56 5.66 -7.17
N HIS A 577 -3.94 6.93 -7.14
CA HIS A 577 -4.55 7.57 -5.98
C HIS A 577 -5.61 8.59 -6.42
N THR A 578 -6.72 8.67 -5.70
CA THR A 578 -7.69 9.74 -5.86
C THR A 578 -7.48 10.76 -4.76
N MET A 579 -7.12 12.02 -5.12
CA MET A 579 -6.96 13.11 -4.15
C MET A 579 -8.31 13.71 -3.78
N GLY A 580 -9.30 13.55 -4.64
CA GLY A 580 -10.67 13.96 -4.41
C GLY A 580 -11.46 12.96 -3.59
N GLY A 581 -12.44 13.46 -2.86
CA GLY A 581 -13.31 12.67 -1.99
C GLY A 581 -14.24 13.53 -1.17
N LEU A 582 -14.72 12.98 -0.06
CA LEU A 582 -15.60 13.66 0.89
C LEU A 582 -14.91 14.88 1.49
N LYS A 583 -15.65 15.98 1.55
CA LYS A 583 -15.19 17.21 2.20
C LYS A 583 -15.30 17.07 3.71
N ILE A 584 -14.19 17.28 4.39
CA ILE A 584 -14.10 17.19 5.86
C ILE A 584 -13.57 18.48 6.48
N ASN A 585 -13.81 18.64 7.78
CA ASN A 585 -13.13 19.65 8.58
C ASN A 585 -11.90 19.06 9.31
N THR A 586 -11.20 19.89 10.09
CA THR A 586 -9.97 19.52 10.80
C THR A 586 -10.16 18.46 11.90
N VAL A 587 -11.39 18.16 12.30
CA VAL A 587 -11.74 17.08 13.23
C VAL A 587 -12.46 15.93 12.53
N THR A 588 -12.32 15.86 11.19
CA THR A 588 -12.79 14.76 10.32
C THR A 588 -14.31 14.60 10.19
N GLU A 589 -15.11 15.56 10.67
CA GLU A 589 -16.55 15.56 10.41
C GLU A 589 -16.80 15.79 8.91
N VAL A 590 -17.67 14.97 8.30
CA VAL A 590 -18.08 15.13 6.90
C VAL A 590 -19.00 16.31 6.76
N LEU A 591 -18.71 17.18 5.79
CA LEU A 591 -19.45 18.41 5.54
C LEU A 591 -20.49 18.20 4.43
N ASN A 592 -21.65 18.86 4.60
CA ASN A 592 -22.66 18.95 3.55
C ASN A 592 -22.36 20.13 2.60
N LYS A 593 -23.20 20.32 1.57
CA LYS A 593 -23.05 21.39 0.55
C LYS A 593 -23.08 22.79 1.11
N GLU A 594 -23.68 23.00 2.29
CA GLU A 594 -23.71 24.25 3.02
C GLU A 594 -22.48 24.46 3.93
N GLY A 595 -21.51 23.51 3.92
CA GLY A 595 -20.32 23.54 4.74
C GLY A 595 -20.57 23.22 6.22
N LYS A 596 -21.71 22.62 6.55
CA LYS A 596 -22.03 22.17 7.91
C LYS A 596 -21.74 20.69 8.08
N ALA A 597 -21.29 20.30 9.28
CA ALA A 597 -21.09 18.91 9.60
C ALA A 597 -22.40 18.11 9.56
N ILE A 598 -22.37 16.92 8.98
CA ILE A 598 -23.45 15.94 9.07
C ILE A 598 -23.32 15.26 10.44
N PRO A 599 -24.31 15.38 11.33
CA PRO A 599 -24.18 14.92 12.71
C PRO A 599 -23.93 13.41 12.81
N GLY A 600 -22.82 13.02 13.46
CA GLY A 600 -22.43 11.64 13.65
C GLY A 600 -21.69 11.00 12.46
N LEU A 601 -21.39 11.77 11.39
CA LEU A 601 -20.66 11.26 10.24
C LEU A 601 -19.21 11.79 10.18
N PHE A 602 -18.26 10.87 10.11
CA PHE A 602 -16.82 11.14 10.03
C PHE A 602 -16.22 10.42 8.83
N ALA A 603 -15.06 10.89 8.34
CA ALA A 603 -14.34 10.19 7.29
C ALA A 603 -12.82 10.39 7.42
N ALA A 604 -12.02 9.39 7.00
CA ALA A 604 -10.56 9.45 7.06
C ALA A 604 -9.89 8.62 5.96
N GLY A 605 -8.70 9.05 5.55
CA GLY A 605 -7.90 8.41 4.51
C GLY A 605 -8.38 8.77 3.11
N GLU A 606 -8.02 7.99 2.11
CA GLU A 606 -8.21 8.27 0.67
C GLU A 606 -9.68 8.51 0.24
N VAL A 607 -10.66 8.24 1.09
CA VAL A 607 -12.06 8.57 0.84
C VAL A 607 -12.34 10.07 0.97
N THR A 608 -11.43 10.83 1.59
CA THR A 608 -11.55 12.26 1.83
C THR A 608 -10.78 13.07 0.78
N GLY A 609 -11.23 14.29 0.51
CA GLY A 609 -10.56 15.24 -0.39
C GLY A 609 -10.05 16.49 0.33
N GLY A 610 -9.28 17.31 -0.40
CA GLY A 610 -8.75 18.60 0.08
C GLY A 610 -7.40 18.54 0.78
N VAL A 611 -6.91 17.37 1.20
CA VAL A 611 -5.58 17.24 1.85
C VAL A 611 -4.44 17.36 0.86
N HIS A 612 -4.55 16.70 -0.29
CA HIS A 612 -3.43 16.51 -1.22
C HIS A 612 -3.46 17.43 -2.45
N GLY A 613 -4.54 18.19 -2.64
CA GLY A 613 -4.70 19.07 -3.79
C GLY A 613 -4.63 18.32 -5.12
N ALA A 614 -3.94 18.88 -6.11
CA ALA A 614 -3.87 18.31 -7.45
C ALA A 614 -2.85 17.17 -7.59
N ASN A 615 -1.98 16.95 -6.59
CA ASN A 615 -0.98 15.87 -6.64
C ASN A 615 -0.47 15.54 -5.24
N ARG A 616 -0.51 14.26 -4.87
CA ARG A 616 -0.07 13.77 -3.57
C ARG A 616 1.41 13.42 -3.57
N LEU A 617 2.16 13.93 -2.60
CA LEU A 617 3.56 13.56 -2.38
C LEU A 617 3.68 12.09 -1.94
N GLY A 618 4.75 11.40 -2.40
CA GLY A 618 5.08 10.05 -1.96
C GLY A 618 5.21 10.00 -0.43
N GLY A 619 4.61 8.98 0.22
CA GLY A 619 4.60 8.84 1.68
C GLY A 619 3.47 9.56 2.42
N ASN A 620 2.82 10.59 1.82
CA ASN A 620 1.74 11.31 2.48
C ASN A 620 0.47 10.47 2.66
N ALA A 621 0.19 9.46 1.83
CA ALA A 621 -1.01 8.63 2.02
C ALA A 621 -0.95 7.81 3.32
N VAL A 622 0.24 7.33 3.72
CA VAL A 622 0.40 6.60 4.99
C VAL A 622 0.30 7.56 6.17
N CYS A 623 0.85 8.76 6.03
CA CYS A 623 0.70 9.83 7.03
C CYS A 623 -0.78 10.23 7.18
N ASP A 624 -1.47 10.46 6.08
CA ASP A 624 -2.91 10.82 6.04
C ASP A 624 -3.76 9.77 6.76
N PHE A 625 -3.73 8.51 6.35
CA PHE A 625 -4.58 7.52 6.99
C PHE A 625 -4.23 7.30 8.48
N THR A 626 -2.97 7.54 8.88
CA THR A 626 -2.57 7.42 10.28
C THR A 626 -3.06 8.61 11.10
N VAL A 627 -2.81 9.82 10.64
CA VAL A 627 -3.19 11.07 11.32
C VAL A 627 -4.71 11.21 11.38
N PHE A 628 -5.36 11.24 10.21
CA PHE A 628 -6.81 11.45 10.16
C PHE A 628 -7.60 10.23 10.65
N GLY A 629 -7.06 9.01 10.50
CA GLY A 629 -7.66 7.83 11.10
C GLY A 629 -7.72 7.92 12.63
N LYS A 630 -6.62 8.36 13.25
CA LYS A 630 -6.58 8.60 14.70
C LYS A 630 -7.56 9.70 15.12
N ILE A 631 -7.56 10.84 14.44
CA ILE A 631 -8.47 11.96 14.73
C ILE A 631 -9.93 11.54 14.55
N ALA A 632 -10.28 10.77 13.52
CA ALA A 632 -11.64 10.28 13.31
C ALA A 632 -12.12 9.37 14.45
N GLY A 633 -11.23 8.48 14.94
CA GLY A 633 -11.52 7.64 16.10
C GLY A 633 -11.76 8.46 17.37
N GLU A 634 -10.92 9.47 17.64
CA GLU A 634 -11.07 10.39 18.78
C GLU A 634 -12.35 11.22 18.69
N SER A 635 -12.63 11.77 17.52
CA SER A 635 -13.81 12.61 17.26
C SER A 635 -15.11 11.82 17.38
N ALA A 636 -15.19 10.64 16.75
CA ALA A 636 -16.35 9.76 16.86
C ALA A 636 -16.57 9.30 18.32
N ALA A 637 -15.50 8.92 19.04
CA ALA A 637 -15.60 8.54 20.44
C ALA A 637 -16.06 9.71 21.34
N SER A 638 -15.64 10.91 21.05
CA SER A 638 -16.06 12.13 21.78
C SER A 638 -17.51 12.53 21.48
N TYR A 639 -17.97 12.30 20.24
CA TYR A 639 -19.35 12.55 19.83
C TYR A 639 -20.35 11.61 20.54
N VAL A 640 -19.99 10.35 20.71
CA VAL A 640 -20.79 9.34 21.41
C VAL A 640 -20.52 9.43 22.92
N LYS A 641 -21.18 10.34 23.59
CA LYS A 641 -21.08 10.49 25.05
C LYS A 641 -21.93 9.48 25.79
#